data_5168308fcdf04727c8802d7d252d1965
#
_entry.id   5168308fcdf04727c8802d7d252d1965
#
_cell.length_a   1.000
_cell.length_b   1.000
_cell.length_c   1.000
_cell.angle_alpha   90.00
_cell.angle_beta   90.00
_cell.angle_gamma   90.00
#
_symmetry.space_group_name_H-M   'P 1'
#
loop_
_entity.id
_entity.type
_entity.pdbx_description
1 polymer ?
#
loop_
_entity_poly.entity_id
_entity_poly.type
_entity_poly.pdbx_seq_one_letter_code
_entity_poly.pdbx_strand_id
1 'polypeptide(L)'
;LAAVVGLVAALVMGAAGETPAAATNSASATSRWTDQPHGFASLAGGTSGGAGGKVVTVTDQASLVKYAAAEEPYVIRVAGSIAVAPFGADVVVASDKTIVGVGDTGEIVHGELHLNPGTSNVIIRNLTIRDSYVEGDWDGKTTDFDAIQLDTADHVWIDHNRFTHMGDGLLDIRKDSQYITVSNNQFTNHNKAFGIGWTSNVLTQITIDHNWFTGTKQRNPSADNCAYAHLYNNYVSAQVADGDPVWTYGNWSRGKTKMVIENSYYDGVQHPYQADATAELVQRGSILRNVSGRQDAWGTAFEPRDFYAYRLDPAAAVPALVKRLSGPQRAIGDRVTLHVPADYPTVQAAVDAVPDGNTGPVTIAVAPGTYRAKVFIPAGKSNILLQGTGRSRSDTVIVYDTPAAYGGSTGSATVRIAANDVTARNLTFSNDFDEAAVELNGEQALAMKTTGDRIVFENTAFLGNQDTLMTDSPKLDVISRVYVRDSYIEGDVDFIYGRATTVIERSVIRALSRGSATNNGYITAASTWTGNPYGFLITRSKVVSDAPADSFHLGRPWHPGGEPNAVAQVLFRDTELPAAIKASPWTDMSGFPWRDARLAEYRTYGPGAQVTADRPQLSADDAASFTVADYLRGTDDWAPYARR
;
A
#
# COMPACT_ATOMS: atom_id res chain seq x y z
N LEU A 1 46.34 -52.27 26.11
CA LEU A 1 47.73 -52.25 25.66
C LEU A 1 47.96 -51.09 24.69
N ALA A 2 48.86 -50.22 25.15
CA ALA A 2 49.67 -49.23 24.41
C ALA A 2 49.02 -48.19 23.53
N ALA A 3 49.11 -46.94 24.02
CA ALA A 3 48.97 -45.66 23.33
C ALA A 3 50.13 -45.44 22.34
N VAL A 4 49.84 -44.74 21.21
CA VAL A 4 50.84 -43.99 20.44
C VAL A 4 50.31 -42.55 20.23
N VAL A 5 51.04 -41.63 20.80
CA VAL A 5 50.88 -40.20 20.64
C VAL A 5 51.62 -39.78 19.37
N GLY A 6 50.90 -39.14 18.44
CA GLY A 6 51.49 -38.49 17.25
C GLY A 6 51.29 -37.00 17.31
N LEU A 7 52.40 -36.29 17.51
CA LEU A 7 52.52 -34.81 17.48
C LEU A 7 52.53 -34.34 16.03
N VAL A 8 51.60 -33.45 15.64
CA VAL A 8 51.66 -32.73 14.37
C VAL A 8 51.73 -31.25 14.66
N ALA A 9 52.83 -30.64 14.24
CA ALA A 9 53.10 -29.20 14.34
C ALA A 9 52.21 -28.41 13.41
N ALA A 10 51.53 -27.38 13.92
CA ALA A 10 50.76 -26.45 13.16
C ALA A 10 51.66 -25.35 12.60
N LEU A 11 51.68 -25.22 11.26
CA LEU A 11 52.27 -24.10 10.56
C LEU A 11 51.22 -22.95 10.55
N VAL A 12 51.53 -21.84 11.21
CA VAL A 12 50.72 -20.62 11.16
C VAL A 12 51.13 -19.86 9.90
N MET A 13 50.26 -19.87 8.88
CA MET A 13 50.30 -18.88 7.80
C MET A 13 49.30 -17.79 8.12
N GLY A 14 49.82 -16.55 8.26
CA GLY A 14 49.02 -15.34 8.45
C GLY A 14 48.21 -15.03 7.19
N ALA A 15 46.92 -15.08 7.30
CA ALA A 15 46.01 -14.50 6.30
C ALA A 15 45.77 -13.03 6.66
N ALA A 16 46.15 -12.16 5.76
CA ALA A 16 45.80 -10.73 5.84
C ALA A 16 44.27 -10.60 5.85
N GLY A 17 43.75 -9.95 6.88
CA GLY A 17 42.33 -9.69 7.02
C GLY A 17 41.84 -8.69 5.96
N GLU A 18 41.01 -9.15 5.04
CA GLU A 18 40.15 -8.28 4.29
C GLU A 18 39.02 -7.79 5.22
N THR A 19 39.01 -6.50 5.50
CA THR A 19 37.88 -5.84 6.13
C THR A 19 36.67 -5.97 5.22
N PRO A 20 35.53 -6.49 5.71
CA PRO A 20 34.33 -6.51 4.90
C PRO A 20 33.91 -5.06 4.61
N ALA A 21 33.80 -4.73 3.33
CA ALA A 21 33.21 -3.49 2.88
C ALA A 21 31.83 -3.34 3.53
N ALA A 22 31.66 -2.25 4.28
CA ALA A 22 30.39 -1.88 4.84
C ALA A 22 29.36 -1.80 3.69
N ALA A 23 28.43 -2.72 3.68
CA ALA A 23 27.26 -2.62 2.83
C ALA A 23 26.55 -1.32 3.21
N THR A 24 26.63 -0.32 2.35
CA THR A 24 25.79 0.86 2.41
C THR A 24 24.37 0.40 2.15
N ASN A 25 23.65 0.03 3.21
CA ASN A 25 22.21 -0.04 3.20
C ASN A 25 21.73 1.37 2.83
N SER A 26 21.35 1.57 1.57
CA SER A 26 20.40 2.59 1.21
C SER A 26 19.06 2.16 1.84
N ALA A 27 18.91 2.38 3.15
CA ALA A 27 17.63 2.38 3.78
C ALA A 27 16.81 3.43 3.02
N SER A 28 15.82 2.99 2.24
CA SER A 28 14.71 3.85 1.86
C SER A 28 14.32 4.58 3.14
N ALA A 29 14.17 5.90 3.08
CA ALA A 29 13.78 6.69 4.23
C ALA A 29 12.43 6.12 4.71
N THR A 30 12.48 5.21 5.67
CA THR A 30 11.31 4.71 6.37
C THR A 30 10.68 5.94 7.02
N SER A 31 9.40 6.15 6.75
CA SER A 31 8.61 7.17 7.44
C SER A 31 8.88 7.03 8.93
N ARG A 32 9.12 8.14 9.63
CA ARG A 32 9.39 8.12 11.07
C ARG A 32 8.13 7.94 11.92
N TRP A 33 6.98 7.83 11.30
CA TRP A 33 5.71 7.49 11.95
C TRP A 33 5.30 6.06 11.61
N THR A 34 4.40 5.50 12.43
CA THR A 34 3.75 4.22 12.15
C THR A 34 2.45 4.46 11.38
N ASP A 35 2.07 3.52 10.53
CA ASP A 35 0.73 3.46 9.92
C ASP A 35 -0.23 2.58 10.73
N GLN A 36 0.16 2.18 11.93
CA GLN A 36 -0.63 1.37 12.85
C GLN A 36 -0.84 2.12 14.16
N PRO A 37 -2.02 2.02 14.80
CA PRO A 37 -2.26 2.54 16.13
C PRO A 37 -1.23 2.01 17.13
N HIS A 38 -0.84 2.86 18.05
CA HIS A 38 0.12 2.56 19.12
C HIS A 38 -0.37 3.11 20.45
N GLY A 39 0.45 3.02 21.50
CA GLY A 39 0.07 3.52 22.80
C GLY A 39 -1.18 2.82 23.35
N PHE A 40 -2.00 3.56 24.10
CA PHE A 40 -3.21 2.98 24.68
C PHE A 40 -4.24 2.53 23.65
N ALA A 41 -4.34 3.16 22.48
CA ALA A 41 -5.23 2.73 21.40
C ALA A 41 -4.88 1.36 20.80
N SER A 42 -3.70 0.81 21.07
CA SER A 42 -3.29 -0.52 20.62
C SER A 42 -3.55 -1.64 21.62
N LEU A 43 -4.04 -1.32 22.82
CA LEU A 43 -4.30 -2.27 23.90
C LEU A 43 -5.73 -2.83 23.85
N ALA A 44 -6.02 -3.81 24.68
CA ALA A 44 -7.36 -4.38 24.88
C ALA A 44 -8.11 -4.76 23.60
N GLY A 45 -7.41 -5.32 22.61
CA GLY A 45 -7.95 -5.66 21.29
C GLY A 45 -7.48 -4.71 20.19
N GLY A 46 -7.07 -3.48 20.55
CA GLY A 46 -6.53 -2.48 19.65
C GLY A 46 -7.58 -1.80 18.76
N THR A 47 -7.12 -0.81 18.03
CA THR A 47 -7.95 -0.02 17.09
C THR A 47 -7.61 -0.42 15.66
N SER A 48 -8.58 -0.88 14.90
CA SER A 48 -8.44 -1.23 13.47
C SER A 48 -9.25 -0.30 12.55
N GLY A 49 -10.12 0.53 13.14
CA GLY A 49 -10.99 1.44 12.39
C GLY A 49 -11.90 0.69 11.44
N GLY A 50 -12.02 1.20 10.22
CA GLY A 50 -12.82 0.60 9.15
C GLY A 50 -12.18 -0.59 8.44
N ALA A 51 -11.15 -1.23 9.02
CA ALA A 51 -10.52 -2.40 8.43
C ALA A 51 -11.53 -3.53 8.18
N GLY A 52 -11.41 -4.22 7.04
CA GLY A 52 -12.39 -5.22 6.61
C GLY A 52 -13.65 -4.66 5.95
N GLY A 53 -13.91 -3.35 6.04
CA GLY A 53 -15.01 -2.66 5.39
C GLY A 53 -14.70 -2.15 3.97
N LYS A 54 -15.68 -1.54 3.32
CA LYS A 54 -15.51 -0.95 2.00
C LYS A 54 -14.70 0.34 2.07
N VAL A 55 -13.89 0.58 1.04
CA VAL A 55 -13.21 1.86 0.84
C VAL A 55 -14.11 2.76 -0.02
N VAL A 56 -14.39 3.96 0.47
CA VAL A 56 -15.17 4.98 -0.26
C VAL A 56 -14.40 6.29 -0.30
N THR A 57 -14.54 7.04 -1.41
CA THR A 57 -14.01 8.41 -1.50
C THR A 57 -15.16 9.39 -1.51
N VAL A 58 -15.12 10.37 -0.62
CA VAL A 58 -16.15 11.39 -0.44
C VAL A 58 -15.61 12.78 -0.77
N THR A 59 -16.42 13.59 -1.41
CA THR A 59 -16.11 14.97 -1.81
C THR A 59 -17.21 15.96 -1.41
N ASP A 60 -18.25 15.48 -0.72
CA ASP A 60 -19.40 16.25 -0.29
C ASP A 60 -19.93 15.79 1.07
N GLN A 61 -20.69 16.66 1.75
CA GLN A 61 -21.25 16.41 3.08
C GLN A 61 -22.20 15.22 3.12
N ALA A 62 -23.06 15.06 2.12
CA ALA A 62 -24.09 14.00 2.14
C ALA A 62 -23.45 12.62 2.13
N SER A 63 -22.41 12.42 1.32
CA SER A 63 -21.61 11.20 1.27
C SER A 63 -20.82 10.99 2.56
N LEU A 64 -20.19 12.04 3.10
CA LEU A 64 -19.45 11.96 4.37
C LEU A 64 -20.36 11.51 5.51
N VAL A 65 -21.49 12.19 5.72
CA VAL A 65 -22.48 11.87 6.78
C VAL A 65 -23.01 10.46 6.61
N LYS A 66 -23.38 10.08 5.38
CA LYS A 66 -23.89 8.74 5.07
C LYS A 66 -22.95 7.63 5.53
N TYR A 67 -21.67 7.72 5.17
CA TYR A 67 -20.72 6.63 5.45
C TYR A 67 -20.14 6.73 6.86
N ALA A 68 -20.01 7.92 7.44
CA ALA A 68 -19.58 8.09 8.82
C ALA A 68 -20.58 7.51 9.82
N ALA A 69 -21.87 7.69 9.58
CA ALA A 69 -22.95 7.22 10.46
C ALA A 69 -23.41 5.76 10.19
N ALA A 70 -22.91 5.11 9.15
CA ALA A 70 -23.31 3.74 8.80
C ALA A 70 -22.92 2.74 9.91
N GLU A 71 -23.71 1.68 10.08
CA GLU A 71 -23.39 0.59 11.01
C GLU A 71 -22.21 -0.27 10.51
N GLU A 72 -22.10 -0.45 9.19
CA GLU A 72 -21.05 -1.26 8.57
C GLU A 72 -19.68 -0.56 8.64
N PRO A 73 -18.57 -1.34 8.69
CA PRO A 73 -17.22 -0.78 8.64
C PRO A 73 -16.94 -0.06 7.31
N TYR A 74 -16.29 1.12 7.38
CA TYR A 74 -15.85 1.87 6.21
C TYR A 74 -14.47 2.50 6.39
N VAL A 75 -13.65 2.46 5.32
CA VAL A 75 -12.51 3.37 5.14
C VAL A 75 -12.99 4.53 4.25
N ILE A 76 -13.17 5.70 4.86
CA ILE A 76 -13.73 6.91 4.22
C ILE A 76 -12.58 7.85 3.86
N ARG A 77 -12.29 8.00 2.58
CA ARG A 77 -11.27 8.90 2.06
C ARG A 77 -11.90 10.26 1.75
N VAL A 78 -11.48 11.29 2.46
CA VAL A 78 -11.93 12.68 2.22
C VAL A 78 -11.02 13.32 1.18
N ALA A 79 -11.53 13.58 -0.01
CA ALA A 79 -10.78 14.17 -1.10
C ALA A 79 -11.21 15.63 -1.34
N GLY A 80 -10.34 16.56 -1.00
CA GLY A 80 -10.63 17.99 -1.05
C GLY A 80 -11.37 18.52 0.17
N SER A 81 -11.92 19.73 0.08
CA SER A 81 -12.57 20.44 1.17
C SER A 81 -14.08 20.20 1.18
N ILE A 82 -14.61 19.70 2.30
CA ILE A 82 -16.06 19.48 2.50
C ILE A 82 -16.58 20.51 3.51
N ALA A 83 -17.43 21.41 3.04
CA ALA A 83 -18.12 22.35 3.90
C ALA A 83 -19.39 21.71 4.51
N VAL A 84 -19.50 21.74 5.85
CA VAL A 84 -20.64 21.21 6.58
C VAL A 84 -21.68 22.30 6.82
N ALA A 85 -22.93 21.96 6.62
CA ALA A 85 -24.09 22.83 6.85
C ALA A 85 -25.18 22.05 7.62
N PRO A 86 -25.91 22.72 8.56
CA PRO A 86 -25.71 24.10 8.97
C PRO A 86 -24.35 24.32 9.64
N PHE A 87 -23.90 25.57 9.74
CA PHE A 87 -22.64 25.95 10.39
C PHE A 87 -22.55 25.38 11.82
N GLY A 88 -21.44 24.72 12.14
CA GLY A 88 -21.22 24.07 13.42
C GLY A 88 -21.93 22.74 13.60
N ALA A 89 -22.51 22.15 12.54
CA ALA A 89 -23.23 20.88 12.68
C ALA A 89 -22.28 19.69 12.89
N ASP A 90 -22.76 18.72 13.68
CA ASP A 90 -22.07 17.46 13.94
C ASP A 90 -22.15 16.52 12.74
N VAL A 91 -21.02 15.97 12.39
CA VAL A 91 -20.92 14.76 11.60
C VAL A 91 -20.74 13.58 12.56
N VAL A 92 -21.85 12.88 12.85
CA VAL A 92 -21.83 11.73 13.75
C VAL A 92 -21.02 10.60 13.15
N VAL A 93 -20.06 10.08 13.94
CA VAL A 93 -19.19 8.98 13.55
C VAL A 93 -19.59 7.73 14.35
N ALA A 94 -20.01 6.69 13.65
CA ALA A 94 -20.31 5.38 14.26
C ALA A 94 -19.02 4.55 14.45
N SER A 95 -19.16 3.40 15.13
CA SER A 95 -18.04 2.45 15.33
C SER A 95 -17.48 1.90 14.01
N ASP A 96 -16.25 1.36 14.08
CA ASP A 96 -15.59 0.69 12.96
C ASP A 96 -15.38 1.59 11.73
N LYS A 97 -14.88 2.80 11.97
CA LYS A 97 -14.60 3.79 10.90
C LYS A 97 -13.14 4.20 10.86
N THR A 98 -12.63 4.31 9.64
CA THR A 98 -11.42 5.09 9.35
C THR A 98 -11.82 6.28 8.48
N ILE A 99 -11.64 7.51 8.98
CA ILE A 99 -11.82 8.74 8.20
C ILE A 99 -10.42 9.31 7.94
N VAL A 100 -10.01 9.35 6.66
CA VAL A 100 -8.64 9.73 6.29
C VAL A 100 -8.64 10.76 5.16
N GLY A 101 -7.92 11.86 5.35
CA GLY A 101 -7.71 12.86 4.29
C GLY A 101 -6.80 12.33 3.19
N VAL A 102 -7.14 12.57 1.93
CA VAL A 102 -6.33 12.20 0.77
C VAL A 102 -5.20 13.20 0.60
N GLY A 103 -3.95 12.75 0.78
CA GLY A 103 -2.79 13.63 0.73
C GLY A 103 -2.89 14.77 1.76
N ASP A 104 -2.48 15.97 1.38
CA ASP A 104 -2.56 17.17 2.23
C ASP A 104 -3.80 18.06 1.94
N THR A 105 -4.83 17.52 1.26
CA THR A 105 -5.98 18.30 0.77
C THR A 105 -7.32 17.95 1.41
N GLY A 106 -7.38 16.86 2.22
CA GLY A 106 -8.63 16.45 2.87
C GLY A 106 -9.02 17.42 3.99
N GLU A 107 -10.17 18.10 3.88
CA GLU A 107 -10.63 19.08 4.85
C GLU A 107 -12.10 18.91 5.23
N ILE A 108 -12.41 19.20 6.49
CA ILE A 108 -13.78 19.41 7.01
C ILE A 108 -13.85 20.83 7.52
N VAL A 109 -14.77 21.60 6.97
CA VAL A 109 -14.92 23.05 7.23
C VAL A 109 -16.31 23.33 7.81
N HIS A 110 -16.40 24.15 8.83
CA HIS A 110 -17.64 24.55 9.49
C HIS A 110 -18.41 23.41 10.18
N GLY A 111 -17.76 22.31 10.52
CA GLY A 111 -18.40 21.16 11.17
C GLY A 111 -17.50 20.49 12.18
N GLU A 112 -18.07 19.54 12.90
CA GLU A 112 -17.45 18.76 13.95
C GLU A 112 -17.56 17.26 13.65
N LEU A 113 -16.55 16.46 14.03
CA LEU A 113 -16.68 15.00 14.09
C LEU A 113 -17.05 14.58 15.51
N HIS A 114 -18.25 14.04 15.69
CA HIS A 114 -18.78 13.69 16.98
C HIS A 114 -18.91 12.18 17.18
N LEU A 115 -18.26 11.64 18.20
CA LEU A 115 -18.33 10.24 18.60
C LEU A 115 -19.22 10.12 19.82
N ASN A 116 -20.43 9.64 19.63
CA ASN A 116 -21.45 9.47 20.68
C ASN A 116 -21.11 8.33 21.66
N PRO A 117 -21.75 8.29 22.86
CA PRO A 117 -21.57 7.20 23.81
C PRO A 117 -21.77 5.82 23.21
N GLY A 118 -20.79 4.93 23.41
CA GLY A 118 -20.76 3.58 22.86
C GLY A 118 -20.06 3.45 21.50
N THR A 119 -19.61 4.54 20.91
CA THR A 119 -18.75 4.48 19.71
C THR A 119 -17.39 3.90 20.06
N SER A 120 -16.93 2.93 19.25
CA SER A 120 -15.67 2.23 19.44
C SER A 120 -14.96 1.97 18.12
N ASN A 121 -13.63 1.77 18.20
CA ASN A 121 -12.82 1.36 17.04
C ASN A 121 -12.83 2.38 15.89
N VAL A 122 -12.35 3.61 16.16
CA VAL A 122 -12.35 4.69 15.17
C VAL A 122 -10.94 5.25 14.96
N ILE A 123 -10.60 5.46 13.67
CA ILE A 123 -9.36 6.14 13.25
C ILE A 123 -9.75 7.43 12.51
N ILE A 124 -9.24 8.59 12.99
CA ILE A 124 -9.41 9.90 12.33
C ILE A 124 -8.00 10.41 12.00
N ARG A 125 -7.70 10.49 10.71
CA ARG A 125 -6.32 10.70 10.29
C ARG A 125 -6.17 11.65 9.11
N ASN A 126 -5.10 12.46 9.15
CA ASN A 126 -4.62 13.22 7.99
C ASN A 126 -5.61 14.26 7.43
N LEU A 127 -6.41 14.86 8.30
CA LEU A 127 -7.43 15.85 7.96
C LEU A 127 -7.05 17.25 8.46
N THR A 128 -7.47 18.28 7.74
CA THR A 128 -7.61 19.62 8.31
C THR A 128 -9.07 19.84 8.73
N ILE A 129 -9.33 20.16 10.01
CA ILE A 129 -10.67 20.52 10.52
C ILE A 129 -10.62 21.93 11.01
N ARG A 130 -11.50 22.81 10.47
CA ARG A 130 -11.34 24.26 10.66
C ARG A 130 -12.61 25.09 10.47
N ASP A 131 -12.52 26.31 11.00
CA ASP A 131 -13.40 27.46 10.69
C ASP A 131 -14.86 27.30 11.15
N SER A 132 -15.08 26.71 12.33
CA SER A 132 -16.37 26.78 13.04
C SER A 132 -16.39 27.91 14.09
N TYR A 133 -15.42 28.83 14.05
CA TYR A 133 -15.30 29.95 14.99
C TYR A 133 -16.47 30.93 14.84
N VAL A 134 -17.02 31.39 15.99
CA VAL A 134 -18.04 32.42 16.07
C VAL A 134 -17.36 33.76 16.36
N GLU A 135 -17.54 34.72 15.48
CA GLU A 135 -16.91 36.04 15.59
C GLU A 135 -17.21 36.70 16.95
N GLY A 136 -16.15 37.08 17.66
CA GLY A 136 -16.23 37.71 18.98
C GLY A 136 -16.37 36.75 20.17
N ASP A 137 -16.49 35.44 19.95
CA ASP A 137 -16.59 34.43 21.02
C ASP A 137 -15.27 33.64 21.17
N TRP A 138 -14.17 34.33 21.43
CA TRP A 138 -12.86 33.70 21.62
C TRP A 138 -12.82 32.68 22.79
N ASP A 139 -13.68 32.84 23.76
CA ASP A 139 -13.77 31.97 24.94
C ASP A 139 -14.70 30.76 24.73
N GLY A 140 -15.38 30.65 23.57
CA GLY A 140 -16.32 29.58 23.27
C GLY A 140 -17.41 29.46 24.35
N LYS A 141 -18.15 30.54 24.56
CA LYS A 141 -19.21 30.58 25.60
C LYS A 141 -20.61 30.46 25.03
N THR A 142 -20.75 30.67 23.74
CA THR A 142 -22.06 30.69 23.07
C THR A 142 -22.31 29.41 22.27
N THR A 143 -21.27 28.65 21.95
CA THR A 143 -21.35 27.41 21.19
C THR A 143 -20.39 26.36 21.73
N ASP A 144 -20.64 25.07 21.45
CA ASP A 144 -19.78 23.92 21.81
C ASP A 144 -19.29 23.28 20.46
N PHE A 145 -18.71 24.10 19.55
CA PHE A 145 -18.25 23.65 18.25
C PHE A 145 -16.78 23.28 18.30
N ASP A 146 -16.50 22.03 18.59
CA ASP A 146 -15.14 21.46 18.58
C ASP A 146 -14.75 20.96 17.17
N ALA A 147 -13.50 20.60 16.95
CA ALA A 147 -13.13 19.92 15.72
C ALA A 147 -13.45 18.41 15.82
N ILE A 148 -13.13 17.80 16.96
CA ILE A 148 -13.50 16.42 17.28
C ILE A 148 -13.94 16.37 18.74
N GLN A 149 -15.11 15.77 19.00
CA GLN A 149 -15.61 15.50 20.33
C GLN A 149 -15.88 14.02 20.54
N LEU A 150 -15.37 13.45 21.62
CA LEU A 150 -15.61 12.08 22.07
C LEU A 150 -16.41 12.10 23.35
N ASP A 151 -17.58 11.46 23.35
CA ASP A 151 -18.42 11.25 24.53
C ASP A 151 -18.48 9.75 24.87
N THR A 152 -17.75 9.30 25.89
CA THR A 152 -17.73 7.88 26.31
C THR A 152 -17.45 6.95 25.12
N ALA A 153 -16.43 7.27 24.36
CA ALA A 153 -15.95 6.46 23.23
C ALA A 153 -14.66 5.71 23.60
N ASP A 154 -14.37 4.60 22.94
CA ASP A 154 -13.16 3.83 23.21
C ASP A 154 -12.46 3.36 21.95
N HIS A 155 -11.17 2.97 22.08
CA HIS A 155 -10.34 2.53 20.96
C HIS A 155 -10.33 3.53 19.81
N VAL A 156 -9.83 4.75 20.09
CA VAL A 156 -9.78 5.85 19.12
C VAL A 156 -8.33 6.26 18.86
N TRP A 157 -7.95 6.35 17.59
CA TRP A 157 -6.67 6.89 17.14
C TRP A 157 -6.87 8.14 16.29
N ILE A 158 -6.34 9.29 16.79
CA ILE A 158 -6.41 10.61 16.14
C ILE A 158 -4.99 10.99 15.74
N ASP A 159 -4.68 10.98 14.42
CA ASP A 159 -3.29 11.02 13.95
C ASP A 159 -3.10 11.93 12.72
N HIS A 160 -2.02 12.71 12.72
CA HIS A 160 -1.64 13.60 11.60
C HIS A 160 -2.73 14.59 11.17
N ASN A 161 -3.63 15.02 12.06
CA ASN A 161 -4.61 16.03 11.75
C ASN A 161 -4.09 17.45 12.07
N ARG A 162 -4.71 18.43 11.46
CA ARG A 162 -4.54 19.85 11.79
C ARG A 162 -5.89 20.42 12.24
N PHE A 163 -5.89 21.02 13.42
CA PHE A 163 -7.05 21.66 14.01
C PHE A 163 -6.80 23.16 14.17
N THR A 164 -7.75 24.00 13.77
CA THR A 164 -7.60 25.45 13.86
C THR A 164 -8.94 26.16 13.80
N HIS A 165 -9.08 27.29 14.51
CA HIS A 165 -10.15 28.28 14.37
C HIS A 165 -11.55 27.67 14.52
N MET A 166 -11.78 27.00 15.67
CA MET A 166 -13.06 26.38 16.03
C MET A 166 -13.86 27.26 16.99
N GLY A 167 -15.08 26.85 17.36
CA GLY A 167 -15.96 27.60 18.23
C GLY A 167 -15.59 27.51 19.70
N ASP A 168 -15.37 26.30 20.25
CA ASP A 168 -14.95 26.09 21.64
C ASP A 168 -13.55 25.46 21.73
N GLY A 169 -13.41 24.15 21.64
CA GLY A 169 -12.12 23.45 21.69
C GLY A 169 -11.63 22.99 20.32
N LEU A 170 -10.39 22.52 20.26
CA LEU A 170 -9.89 21.84 19.06
C LEU A 170 -10.10 20.33 19.15
N LEU A 171 -10.02 19.78 20.38
CA LEU A 171 -10.25 18.36 20.65
C LEU A 171 -10.75 18.19 22.07
N ASP A 172 -11.90 17.57 22.23
CA ASP A 172 -12.44 17.25 23.55
C ASP A 172 -12.66 15.73 23.69
N ILE A 173 -12.02 15.16 24.72
CA ILE A 173 -12.18 13.75 25.12
C ILE A 173 -12.91 13.71 26.43
N ARG A 174 -14.21 13.44 26.36
CA ARG A 174 -15.13 13.68 27.45
C ARG A 174 -15.64 12.40 28.09
N LYS A 175 -16.11 12.55 29.31
CA LYS A 175 -16.75 11.49 30.09
C LYS A 175 -15.82 10.29 30.29
N ASP A 176 -16.29 9.10 30.08
CA ASP A 176 -15.58 7.85 30.35
C ASP A 176 -14.87 7.25 29.11
N SER A 177 -14.38 8.12 28.22
CA SER A 177 -13.64 7.68 27.03
C SER A 177 -12.30 7.03 27.39
N GLN A 178 -11.93 5.92 26.72
CA GLN A 178 -10.79 5.08 27.07
C GLN A 178 -10.01 4.57 25.86
N TYR A 179 -8.79 4.06 26.09
CA TYR A 179 -7.92 3.45 25.05
C TYR A 179 -7.69 4.37 23.85
N ILE A 180 -7.17 5.58 24.11
CA ILE A 180 -7.04 6.62 23.09
C ILE A 180 -5.57 6.92 22.82
N THR A 181 -5.25 7.20 21.55
CA THR A 181 -3.94 7.78 21.17
C THR A 181 -4.17 8.99 20.27
N VAL A 182 -3.49 10.09 20.61
CA VAL A 182 -3.49 11.36 19.87
C VAL A 182 -2.04 11.65 19.47
N SER A 183 -1.70 11.46 18.19
CA SER A 183 -0.33 11.50 17.74
C SER A 183 -0.12 12.34 16.48
N ASN A 184 1.04 12.98 16.36
CA ASN A 184 1.47 13.73 15.17
C ASN A 184 0.44 14.80 14.70
N ASN A 185 -0.41 15.34 15.55
CA ASN A 185 -1.36 16.38 15.17
C ASN A 185 -0.77 17.78 15.31
N GLN A 186 -1.37 18.75 14.62
CA GLN A 186 -1.14 20.19 14.80
C GLN A 186 -2.37 20.85 15.41
N PHE A 187 -2.18 21.46 16.57
CA PHE A 187 -3.16 22.31 17.24
C PHE A 187 -2.72 23.75 17.07
N THR A 188 -3.46 24.56 16.32
CA THR A 188 -2.98 25.88 15.90
C THR A 188 -3.99 26.99 16.10
N ASN A 189 -3.48 28.18 16.47
CA ASN A 189 -4.23 29.44 16.46
C ASN A 189 -5.61 29.36 17.13
N HIS A 190 -5.65 29.01 18.42
CA HIS A 190 -6.91 28.87 19.14
C HIS A 190 -6.75 29.10 20.65
N ASN A 191 -7.84 29.41 21.34
CA ASN A 191 -7.83 29.60 22.78
C ASN A 191 -7.63 28.27 23.54
N LYS A 192 -8.52 27.29 23.32
CA LYS A 192 -8.55 26.00 24.03
C LYS A 192 -8.15 24.88 23.08
N ALA A 193 -7.02 24.24 23.32
CA ALA A 193 -6.55 23.23 22.39
C ALA A 193 -7.16 21.85 22.64
N PHE A 194 -7.00 21.29 23.84
CA PHE A 194 -7.27 19.88 24.08
C PHE A 194 -7.74 19.64 25.53
N GLY A 195 -9.02 19.32 25.68
CA GLY A 195 -9.64 18.99 26.97
C GLY A 195 -9.83 17.48 27.15
N ILE A 196 -9.64 17.00 28.41
CA ILE A 196 -9.89 15.62 28.80
C ILE A 196 -10.60 15.62 30.15
N GLY A 197 -11.74 14.89 30.27
CA GLY A 197 -12.43 14.75 31.54
C GLY A 197 -13.94 14.91 31.47
N TRP A 198 -14.50 15.85 32.25
CA TRP A 198 -15.94 16.06 32.45
C TRP A 198 -16.64 14.83 33.05
N THR A 199 -15.93 14.09 33.92
CA THR A 199 -16.43 12.94 34.66
C THR A 199 -15.83 12.90 36.05
N SER A 200 -16.55 12.29 37.00
CA SER A 200 -16.03 11.95 38.32
C SER A 200 -15.28 10.61 38.34
N ASN A 201 -15.42 9.80 37.28
CA ASN A 201 -14.76 8.52 37.14
C ASN A 201 -13.30 8.72 36.77
N VAL A 202 -12.42 7.78 37.13
CA VAL A 202 -11.00 7.81 36.83
C VAL A 202 -10.71 6.61 35.93
N LEU A 203 -11.06 6.72 34.65
CA LEU A 203 -11.05 5.60 33.71
C LEU A 203 -10.17 5.85 32.45
N THR A 204 -10.10 7.09 32.00
CA THR A 204 -9.41 7.43 30.74
C THR A 204 -7.95 6.99 30.74
N GLN A 205 -7.56 6.25 29.69
CA GLN A 205 -6.18 5.91 29.37
C GLN A 205 -5.84 6.53 28.02
N ILE A 206 -4.82 7.39 27.99
CA ILE A 206 -4.50 8.14 26.79
C ILE A 206 -2.99 8.29 26.58
N THR A 207 -2.56 8.11 25.33
CA THR A 207 -1.22 8.44 24.83
C THR A 207 -1.30 9.69 23.98
N ILE A 208 -0.39 10.66 24.21
CA ILE A 208 -0.35 11.94 23.48
C ILE A 208 1.11 12.17 23.05
N ASP A 209 1.42 11.99 21.77
CA ASP A 209 2.81 12.02 21.34
C ASP A 209 3.05 12.72 20.00
N HIS A 210 4.21 13.32 19.85
CA HIS A 210 4.66 14.01 18.65
C HIS A 210 3.71 15.08 18.11
N ASN A 211 2.84 15.64 18.96
CA ASN A 211 1.94 16.72 18.56
C ASN A 211 2.64 18.08 18.65
N TRP A 212 2.22 18.99 17.79
CA TRP A 212 2.65 20.38 17.78
C TRP A 212 1.53 21.30 18.21
N PHE A 213 1.67 21.90 19.39
CA PHE A 213 0.79 22.96 19.90
C PHE A 213 1.46 24.31 19.60
N THR A 214 0.84 25.13 18.76
CA THR A 214 1.40 26.42 18.36
C THR A 214 0.33 27.50 18.22
N GLY A 215 0.52 28.65 18.89
CA GLY A 215 -0.51 29.70 18.92
C GLY A 215 -1.79 29.30 19.66
N THR A 216 -1.72 28.29 20.52
CA THR A 216 -2.83 27.87 21.40
C THR A 216 -2.61 28.39 22.80
N LYS A 217 -3.64 28.99 23.44
CA LYS A 217 -3.49 29.74 24.68
C LYS A 217 -3.47 28.84 25.91
N GLN A 218 -4.29 27.80 25.94
CA GLN A 218 -4.48 26.93 27.12
C GLN A 218 -4.90 25.50 26.69
N ARG A 219 -4.90 24.58 27.67
CA ARG A 219 -5.26 23.17 27.49
C ARG A 219 -4.37 22.47 26.43
N ASN A 220 -3.09 22.29 26.73
CA ASN A 220 -2.14 21.66 25.77
C ASN A 220 -1.55 20.31 26.28
N PRO A 221 -2.32 19.31 26.80
CA PRO A 221 -3.74 19.32 27.18
C PRO A 221 -4.00 19.76 28.63
N SER A 222 -5.31 19.89 28.98
CA SER A 222 -5.82 19.86 30.36
C SER A 222 -6.54 18.53 30.60
N ALA A 223 -6.07 17.70 31.54
CA ALA A 223 -6.63 16.39 31.84
C ALA A 223 -7.18 16.34 33.28
N ASP A 224 -8.46 16.01 33.41
CA ASP A 224 -9.16 15.90 34.69
C ASP A 224 -9.65 14.46 34.90
N ASN A 225 -9.35 13.87 36.07
CA ASN A 225 -9.72 12.50 36.45
C ASN A 225 -9.29 11.42 35.43
N CYS A 226 -8.12 11.58 34.81
CA CYS A 226 -7.57 10.63 33.88
C CYS A 226 -6.77 9.55 34.63
N ALA A 227 -7.08 8.27 34.42
CA ALA A 227 -6.36 7.16 35.06
C ALA A 227 -4.89 7.13 34.68
N TYR A 228 -4.61 7.26 33.39
CA TYR A 228 -3.25 7.25 32.83
C TYR A 228 -3.15 8.19 31.64
N ALA A 229 -2.42 9.29 31.76
CA ALA A 229 -2.09 10.22 30.69
C ALA A 229 -0.58 10.16 30.41
N HIS A 230 -0.17 9.54 29.31
CA HIS A 230 1.23 9.48 28.88
C HIS A 230 1.48 10.47 27.75
N LEU A 231 2.31 11.48 28.00
CA LEU A 231 2.69 12.53 27.06
C LEU A 231 4.17 12.38 26.73
N TYR A 232 4.55 12.26 25.45
CA TYR A 232 5.98 12.26 25.12
C TYR A 232 6.27 12.89 23.75
N ASN A 233 7.45 13.46 23.63
CA ASN A 233 7.94 14.11 22.41
C ASN A 233 6.99 15.14 21.80
N ASN A 234 6.15 15.81 22.61
CA ASN A 234 5.32 16.90 22.15
C ASN A 234 6.10 18.22 22.12
N TYR A 235 5.75 19.09 21.19
CA TYR A 235 6.27 20.44 21.09
C TYR A 235 5.20 21.47 21.39
N VAL A 236 5.37 22.24 22.47
CA VAL A 236 4.47 23.30 22.88
C VAL A 236 5.20 24.62 22.68
N SER A 237 4.75 25.44 21.73
CA SER A 237 5.41 26.69 21.35
C SER A 237 4.48 27.89 21.37
N ALA A 238 4.89 28.94 22.06
CA ALA A 238 4.14 30.19 22.17
C ALA A 238 4.33 31.12 20.96
N GLN A 239 4.57 30.61 19.77
CA GLN A 239 4.59 31.46 18.56
C GLN A 239 3.15 31.86 18.25
N VAL A 240 2.80 33.08 18.56
CA VAL A 240 1.50 33.68 18.30
C VAL A 240 1.51 34.30 16.92
N ALA A 241 0.49 34.06 16.12
CA ALA A 241 0.16 34.94 15.01
C ALA A 241 -0.29 36.29 15.55
N ASP A 242 -0.04 37.35 14.82
CA ASP A 242 -0.20 38.75 15.22
C ASP A 242 -1.29 39.04 16.25
N GLY A 243 -0.91 39.52 17.41
CA GLY A 243 -1.70 40.37 18.29
C GLY A 243 -2.37 39.75 19.50
N ASP A 244 -2.28 38.45 19.76
CA ASP A 244 -2.94 37.84 20.91
C ASP A 244 -1.97 37.55 22.07
N PRO A 245 -2.28 37.99 23.28
CA PRO A 245 -1.35 37.93 24.39
C PRO A 245 -1.42 36.60 25.13
N VAL A 246 -0.24 36.11 25.43
CA VAL A 246 0.08 35.31 26.62
C VAL A 246 -0.61 33.96 26.73
N TRP A 247 0.15 32.93 26.43
CA TRP A 247 -0.03 31.55 26.89
C TRP A 247 -0.30 31.54 28.40
N THR A 248 -1.45 30.94 28.80
CA THR A 248 -1.75 30.79 30.19
C THR A 248 -1.14 29.53 30.78
N TYR A 249 -1.13 28.40 30.05
CA TYR A 249 -0.42 27.17 30.48
C TYR A 249 -0.26 26.15 29.37
N GLY A 250 0.73 25.27 29.51
CA GLY A 250 0.92 24.08 28.69
C GLY A 250 0.05 22.92 29.14
N ASN A 251 0.59 21.98 29.93
CA ASN A 251 -0.15 20.84 30.45
C ASN A 251 -0.72 21.08 31.84
N TRP A 252 -1.90 20.54 32.10
CA TRP A 252 -2.49 20.60 33.44
C TRP A 252 -3.06 19.25 33.86
N SER A 253 -2.46 18.65 34.91
CA SER A 253 -2.94 17.45 35.58
C SER A 253 -3.92 17.83 36.66
N ARG A 254 -5.21 17.48 36.52
CA ARG A 254 -6.30 17.92 37.39
C ARG A 254 -6.98 16.73 38.07
N GLY A 255 -7.72 17.04 39.14
CA GLY A 255 -8.52 16.06 39.87
C GLY A 255 -7.65 14.90 40.38
N LYS A 256 -7.92 13.68 39.96
CA LYS A 256 -7.15 12.46 40.30
C LYS A 256 -6.31 11.94 39.13
N THR A 257 -5.99 12.79 38.17
CA THR A 257 -5.19 12.43 37.00
C THR A 257 -3.79 11.96 37.42
N LYS A 258 -3.31 10.88 36.76
CA LYS A 258 -1.90 10.46 36.77
C LYS A 258 -1.28 10.77 35.42
N MET A 259 -0.37 11.74 35.39
CA MET A 259 0.27 12.22 34.16
C MET A 259 1.78 11.94 34.17
N VAL A 260 2.27 11.37 33.08
CA VAL A 260 3.71 11.22 32.82
C VAL A 260 4.07 12.00 31.57
N ILE A 261 5.07 12.89 31.68
CA ILE A 261 5.58 13.69 30.55
C ILE A 261 7.04 13.32 30.31
N GLU A 262 7.38 12.93 29.07
CA GLU A 262 8.73 12.53 28.71
C GLU A 262 9.24 13.26 27.46
N ASN A 263 10.51 13.66 27.47
CA ASN A 263 11.25 14.23 26.34
C ASN A 263 10.47 15.23 25.46
N SER A 264 9.54 15.98 26.05
CA SER A 264 8.79 17.05 25.37
C SER A 264 9.59 18.36 25.33
N TYR A 265 9.18 19.31 24.50
CA TYR A 265 9.86 20.60 24.36
C TYR A 265 8.86 21.74 24.53
N TYR A 266 9.17 22.67 25.44
CA TYR A 266 8.34 23.85 25.73
C TYR A 266 9.16 25.11 25.40
N ASP A 267 8.61 26.03 24.59
CA ASP A 267 9.27 27.27 24.21
C ASP A 267 8.34 28.48 24.36
N GLY A 268 8.68 29.39 25.24
CA GLY A 268 7.94 30.61 25.50
C GLY A 268 6.66 30.44 26.32
N VAL A 269 6.44 29.29 26.97
CA VAL A 269 5.20 28.95 27.68
C VAL A 269 5.24 29.45 29.12
N GLN A 270 4.17 30.15 29.55
CA GLN A 270 3.94 30.46 30.95
C GLN A 270 3.42 29.23 31.67
N HIS A 271 3.71 28.71 32.68
CA HIS A 271 3.27 27.44 33.30
C HIS A 271 3.36 26.24 32.34
N PRO A 272 4.57 25.79 31.95
CA PRO A 272 4.72 24.71 30.97
C PRO A 272 3.99 23.42 31.38
N TYR A 273 3.96 23.10 32.67
CA TYR A 273 3.15 22.04 33.24
C TYR A 273 2.78 22.34 34.69
N GLN A 274 1.60 21.96 35.08
CA GLN A 274 1.08 22.18 36.43
C GLN A 274 0.16 21.04 36.87
N ALA A 275 -0.01 20.87 38.19
CA ALA A 275 -0.83 19.84 38.78
C ALA A 275 -1.68 20.36 39.95
N ASP A 276 -2.90 19.81 40.08
CA ASP A 276 -3.71 20.00 41.28
C ASP A 276 -3.14 19.18 42.44
N ALA A 277 -3.43 19.56 43.68
CA ALA A 277 -2.92 18.87 44.87
C ALA A 277 -3.34 17.40 44.97
N THR A 278 -4.43 17.00 44.29
CA THR A 278 -4.96 15.63 44.27
C THR A 278 -4.50 14.83 43.07
N ALA A 279 -3.85 15.47 42.07
CA ALA A 279 -3.31 14.85 40.88
C ALA A 279 -1.84 14.46 41.08
N GLU A 280 -1.35 13.61 40.22
CA GLU A 280 0.07 13.28 40.13
C GLU A 280 0.62 13.71 38.77
N LEU A 281 1.85 14.24 38.74
CA LEU A 281 2.56 14.59 37.54
C LEU A 281 4.04 14.27 37.68
N VAL A 282 4.54 13.42 36.81
CA VAL A 282 5.96 13.06 36.69
C VAL A 282 6.49 13.58 35.37
N GLN A 283 7.60 14.34 35.39
CA GLN A 283 8.25 14.86 34.19
C GLN A 283 9.68 14.32 34.12
N ARG A 284 10.09 13.83 32.91
CA ARG A 284 11.41 13.26 32.64
C ARG A 284 11.96 13.76 31.32
N GLY A 285 13.17 14.32 31.32
CA GLY A 285 13.95 14.60 30.10
C GLY A 285 13.43 15.70 29.17
N SER A 286 12.37 16.43 29.54
CA SER A 286 11.87 17.54 28.70
C SER A 286 12.77 18.77 28.75
N ILE A 287 12.76 19.57 27.68
CA ILE A 287 13.49 20.83 27.58
C ILE A 287 12.53 22.00 27.75
N LEU A 288 12.89 22.91 28.66
CA LEU A 288 12.17 24.14 28.96
C LEU A 288 13.00 25.32 28.47
N ARG A 289 12.48 26.08 27.49
CA ARG A 289 13.12 27.26 26.95
C ARG A 289 12.22 28.48 27.07
N ASN A 290 12.73 29.57 27.57
CA ASN A 290 11.98 30.83 27.74
C ASN A 290 10.65 30.65 28.48
N VAL A 291 10.57 29.72 29.41
CA VAL A 291 9.36 29.44 30.20
C VAL A 291 9.34 30.22 31.48
N SER A 292 8.15 30.38 32.09
CA SER A 292 7.96 31.02 33.40
C SER A 292 6.85 30.30 34.17
N GLY A 293 6.66 30.68 35.42
CA GLY A 293 5.54 30.23 36.25
C GLY A 293 5.69 28.79 36.77
N ARG A 294 4.55 28.10 36.93
CA ARG A 294 4.48 26.79 37.58
C ARG A 294 5.14 25.70 36.76
N GLN A 295 5.86 24.80 37.43
CA GLN A 295 6.48 23.60 36.89
C GLN A 295 6.31 22.49 37.93
N ASP A 296 5.05 22.17 38.23
CA ASP A 296 4.69 21.25 39.30
C ASP A 296 4.98 19.80 38.87
N ALA A 297 5.63 19.06 39.74
CA ALA A 297 5.87 17.64 39.58
C ALA A 297 5.88 16.99 40.98
N TRP A 298 4.95 16.06 41.20
CA TRP A 298 4.90 15.24 42.41
C TRP A 298 4.12 13.95 42.18
N GLY A 299 4.22 13.04 43.16
CA GLY A 299 3.68 11.70 43.06
C GLY A 299 4.59 10.75 42.28
N THR A 300 4.09 9.58 41.99
CA THR A 300 4.78 8.53 41.20
C THR A 300 4.11 8.26 39.86
N ALA A 301 2.87 8.73 39.72
CA ALA A 301 1.99 8.49 38.56
C ALA A 301 1.96 6.99 38.16
N PHE A 302 2.62 6.62 37.08
CA PHE A 302 2.71 5.25 36.61
C PHE A 302 3.95 5.09 35.72
N GLU A 303 4.31 3.83 35.38
CA GLU A 303 5.36 3.55 34.41
C GLU A 303 4.73 3.12 33.05
N PRO A 304 4.83 3.95 32.01
CA PRO A 304 4.20 3.65 30.71
C PRO A 304 4.68 2.33 30.06
N ARG A 305 5.92 1.93 30.35
CA ARG A 305 6.48 0.67 29.81
C ARG A 305 5.84 -0.60 30.36
N ASP A 306 5.09 -0.48 31.45
CA ASP A 306 4.28 -1.59 31.98
C ASP A 306 3.06 -1.89 31.08
N PHE A 307 2.67 -0.96 30.23
CA PHE A 307 1.49 -1.06 29.37
C PHE A 307 1.87 -1.38 27.90
N TYR A 308 2.85 -0.66 27.32
CA TYR A 308 3.25 -0.83 25.93
C TYR A 308 4.70 -0.39 25.68
N ALA A 309 5.27 -0.92 24.61
CA ALA A 309 6.59 -0.51 24.16
C ALA A 309 6.50 0.81 23.37
N TYR A 310 7.41 1.75 23.62
CA TYR A 310 7.55 3.00 22.88
C TYR A 310 9.01 3.44 22.82
N ARG A 311 9.29 4.37 21.90
CA ARG A 311 10.62 4.94 21.73
C ARG A 311 10.55 6.46 21.94
N LEU A 312 11.48 6.97 22.73
CA LEU A 312 11.68 8.42 22.92
C LEU A 312 12.69 8.96 21.90
N ASP A 313 12.30 9.98 21.17
CA ASP A 313 13.24 10.82 20.44
C ASP A 313 13.95 11.78 21.42
N PRO A 314 15.20 12.18 21.15
CA PRO A 314 15.87 13.18 21.99
C PRO A 314 15.07 14.49 22.03
N ALA A 315 14.81 15.03 23.22
CA ALA A 315 14.00 16.23 23.39
C ALA A 315 14.48 17.42 22.53
N ALA A 316 15.80 17.58 22.35
CA ALA A 316 16.39 18.64 21.50
C ALA A 316 16.03 18.51 20.01
N ALA A 317 15.70 17.30 19.53
CA ALA A 317 15.31 17.07 18.15
C ALA A 317 13.80 17.28 17.91
N VAL A 318 12.98 17.26 18.96
CA VAL A 318 11.51 17.30 18.89
C VAL A 318 10.98 18.49 18.09
N PRO A 319 11.44 19.75 18.26
CA PRO A 319 10.89 20.88 17.51
C PRO A 319 11.05 20.72 15.98
N ALA A 320 12.22 20.28 15.52
CA ALA A 320 12.46 20.09 14.10
C ALA A 320 11.70 18.88 13.54
N LEU A 321 11.61 17.79 14.31
CA LEU A 321 10.92 16.57 13.96
C LEU A 321 9.42 16.83 13.80
N VAL A 322 8.79 17.39 14.83
CA VAL A 322 7.36 17.62 14.92
C VAL A 322 6.88 18.66 13.89
N LYS A 323 7.62 19.77 13.70
CA LYS A 323 7.30 20.75 12.64
C LYS A 323 7.26 20.14 11.24
N ARG A 324 8.06 19.13 10.99
CA ARG A 324 8.13 18.48 9.68
C ARG A 324 7.10 17.37 9.51
N LEU A 325 6.80 16.62 10.56
CA LEU A 325 6.05 15.36 10.49
C LEU A 325 4.65 15.42 11.05
N SER A 326 4.28 16.44 11.85
CA SER A 326 2.91 16.57 12.35
C SER A 326 1.97 17.22 11.31
N GLY A 327 0.68 17.03 11.51
CA GLY A 327 -0.35 17.48 10.59
C GLY A 327 -0.43 16.68 9.29
N PRO A 328 -1.31 17.07 8.36
CA PRO A 328 -1.53 16.36 7.11
C PRO A 328 -0.27 16.18 6.25
N GLN A 329 -0.04 14.96 5.79
CA GLN A 329 1.11 14.55 4.99
C GLN A 329 0.65 14.01 3.64
N ARG A 330 1.32 14.40 2.55
CA ARG A 330 1.01 13.91 1.19
C ARG A 330 1.07 12.39 1.05
N ALA A 331 1.91 11.73 1.84
CA ALA A 331 2.08 10.29 1.78
C ALA A 331 0.97 9.51 2.51
N ILE A 332 0.15 10.17 3.33
CA ILE A 332 -0.94 9.54 4.07
C ILE A 332 -2.25 9.72 3.29
N GLY A 333 -3.11 8.69 3.28
CA GLY A 333 -4.40 8.73 2.59
C GLY A 333 -4.32 8.79 1.06
N ASP A 334 -3.17 9.20 0.49
CA ASP A 334 -2.92 9.13 -0.95
C ASP A 334 -2.93 7.67 -1.44
N ARG A 335 -2.47 6.75 -0.61
CA ARG A 335 -2.58 5.30 -0.81
C ARG A 335 -3.31 4.67 0.35
N VAL A 336 -4.46 4.07 0.09
CA VAL A 336 -5.08 3.16 1.03
C VAL A 336 -4.39 1.81 0.90
N THR A 337 -3.92 1.25 2.03
CA THR A 337 -3.36 -0.10 2.06
C THR A 337 -4.35 -1.04 2.73
N LEU A 338 -4.72 -2.11 2.04
CA LEU A 338 -5.61 -3.17 2.51
C LEU A 338 -4.75 -4.41 2.76
N HIS A 339 -4.66 -4.87 4.00
CA HIS A 339 -3.77 -5.98 4.36
C HIS A 339 -4.51 -7.33 4.31
N VAL A 340 -3.91 -8.28 3.61
CA VAL A 340 -4.41 -9.66 3.54
C VAL A 340 -3.39 -10.57 4.24
N PRO A 341 -3.77 -11.41 5.20
CA PRO A 341 -5.13 -11.62 5.71
C PRO A 341 -5.54 -10.74 6.90
N ALA A 342 -4.72 -9.76 7.32
CA ALA A 342 -4.89 -9.01 8.57
C ALA A 342 -6.21 -8.20 8.61
N ASP A 343 -6.52 -7.44 7.54
CA ASP A 343 -7.72 -6.62 7.45
C ASP A 343 -8.82 -7.34 6.64
N TYR A 344 -8.43 -8.11 5.64
CA TYR A 344 -9.34 -8.81 4.72
C TYR A 344 -8.96 -10.28 4.63
N PRO A 345 -9.87 -11.22 4.86
CA PRO A 345 -9.54 -12.64 4.99
C PRO A 345 -9.01 -13.26 3.68
N THR A 346 -9.33 -12.67 2.54
CA THR A 346 -8.90 -13.14 1.22
C THR A 346 -8.48 -11.98 0.31
N VAL A 347 -7.67 -12.28 -0.70
CA VAL A 347 -7.31 -11.30 -1.74
C VAL A 347 -8.55 -10.77 -2.46
N GLN A 348 -9.55 -11.64 -2.73
CA GLN A 348 -10.79 -11.20 -3.36
C GLN A 348 -11.58 -10.23 -2.48
N ALA A 349 -11.67 -10.46 -1.17
CA ALA A 349 -12.33 -9.54 -0.25
C ALA A 349 -11.69 -8.15 -0.25
N ALA A 350 -10.35 -8.09 -0.31
CA ALA A 350 -9.64 -6.82 -0.44
C ALA A 350 -9.90 -6.13 -1.80
N VAL A 351 -9.97 -6.89 -2.89
CA VAL A 351 -10.37 -6.37 -4.21
C VAL A 351 -11.81 -5.83 -4.18
N ASP A 352 -12.73 -6.55 -3.54
CA ASP A 352 -14.14 -6.15 -3.44
C ASP A 352 -14.32 -4.86 -2.63
N ALA A 353 -13.44 -4.60 -1.66
CA ALA A 353 -13.43 -3.37 -0.87
C ALA A 353 -12.99 -2.13 -1.66
N VAL A 354 -12.22 -2.27 -2.73
CA VAL A 354 -11.87 -1.15 -3.62
C VAL A 354 -13.15 -0.62 -4.28
N PRO A 355 -13.43 0.71 -4.24
CA PRO A 355 -14.65 1.24 -4.82
C PRO A 355 -14.68 1.10 -6.35
N ASP A 356 -15.89 0.96 -6.89
CA ASP A 356 -16.07 1.09 -8.34
C ASP A 356 -15.81 2.53 -8.79
N GLY A 357 -15.15 2.69 -9.93
CA GLY A 357 -14.69 3.99 -10.41
C GLY A 357 -13.53 4.56 -9.61
N ASN A 358 -12.76 3.73 -8.91
CA ASN A 358 -11.60 4.16 -8.14
C ASN A 358 -10.58 4.94 -9.00
N THR A 359 -10.30 6.18 -8.62
CA THR A 359 -9.33 7.06 -9.29
C THR A 359 -8.02 7.23 -8.52
N GLY A 360 -7.99 6.89 -7.22
CA GLY A 360 -6.81 6.98 -6.37
C GLY A 360 -6.09 5.64 -6.20
N PRO A 361 -4.77 5.65 -5.93
CA PRO A 361 -4.00 4.42 -5.77
C PRO A 361 -4.40 3.67 -4.49
N VAL A 362 -4.75 2.39 -4.65
CA VAL A 362 -5.01 1.44 -3.55
C VAL A 362 -3.96 0.34 -3.59
N THR A 363 -3.31 0.07 -2.46
CA THR A 363 -2.39 -1.05 -2.31
C THR A 363 -3.10 -2.21 -1.61
N ILE A 364 -3.12 -3.38 -2.23
CA ILE A 364 -3.50 -4.64 -1.58
C ILE A 364 -2.21 -5.35 -1.20
N ALA A 365 -1.87 -5.30 0.08
CA ALA A 365 -0.65 -5.86 0.65
C ALA A 365 -0.91 -7.30 1.12
N VAL A 366 -0.39 -8.28 0.39
CA VAL A 366 -0.62 -9.71 0.65
C VAL A 366 0.56 -10.28 1.42
N ALA A 367 0.32 -10.78 2.63
CA ALA A 367 1.35 -11.40 3.46
C ALA A 367 1.93 -12.68 2.82
N PRO A 368 3.14 -13.13 3.23
CA PRO A 368 3.64 -14.43 2.83
C PRO A 368 2.66 -15.55 3.13
N GLY A 369 2.45 -16.45 2.18
CA GLY A 369 1.54 -17.59 2.29
C GLY A 369 1.04 -18.09 0.94
N THR A 370 0.35 -19.23 0.95
CA THR A 370 -0.32 -19.80 -0.22
C THR A 370 -1.81 -19.56 -0.12
N TYR A 371 -2.34 -18.80 -1.06
CA TYR A 371 -3.74 -18.40 -1.15
C TYR A 371 -4.42 -19.22 -2.25
N ARG A 372 -5.11 -20.30 -1.84
CA ARG A 372 -5.84 -21.17 -2.78
C ARG A 372 -7.21 -20.59 -3.07
N ALA A 373 -7.26 -19.68 -4.04
CA ALA A 373 -8.48 -18.99 -4.43
C ALA A 373 -8.36 -18.38 -5.84
N LYS A 374 -9.48 -18.26 -6.53
CA LYS A 374 -9.58 -17.42 -7.73
C LYS A 374 -9.72 -15.96 -7.34
N VAL A 375 -9.07 -15.07 -8.11
CA VAL A 375 -9.13 -13.62 -7.91
C VAL A 375 -9.57 -12.94 -9.20
N PHE A 376 -10.57 -12.07 -9.09
CA PHE A 376 -11.03 -11.25 -10.20
C PHE A 376 -11.00 -9.76 -9.86
N ILE A 377 -10.24 -8.98 -10.62
CA ILE A 377 -10.21 -7.51 -10.54
C ILE A 377 -11.06 -6.97 -11.70
N PRO A 378 -12.34 -6.58 -11.45
CA PRO A 378 -13.26 -6.14 -12.50
C PRO A 378 -12.88 -4.76 -13.05
N ALA A 379 -13.36 -4.43 -14.26
CA ALA A 379 -13.03 -3.22 -15.00
C ALA A 379 -13.28 -1.91 -14.22
N GLY A 380 -14.23 -1.91 -13.28
CA GLY A 380 -14.53 -0.74 -12.45
C GLY A 380 -13.50 -0.43 -11.35
N LYS A 381 -12.52 -1.33 -11.09
CA LYS A 381 -11.59 -1.23 -9.96
C LYS A 381 -10.16 -0.95 -10.40
N SER A 382 -9.93 0.24 -10.96
CA SER A 382 -8.61 0.67 -11.47
C SER A 382 -7.67 1.17 -10.34
N ASN A 383 -6.41 1.46 -10.69
CA ASN A 383 -5.38 2.02 -9.81
C ASN A 383 -5.04 1.12 -8.59
N ILE A 384 -4.92 -0.18 -8.82
CA ILE A 384 -4.56 -1.15 -7.79
C ILE A 384 -3.07 -1.54 -7.91
N LEU A 385 -2.37 -1.51 -6.78
CA LEU A 385 -1.10 -2.19 -6.56
C LEU A 385 -1.35 -3.47 -5.75
N LEU A 386 -1.30 -4.63 -6.39
CA LEU A 386 -1.31 -5.93 -5.71
C LEU A 386 0.13 -6.31 -5.36
N GLN A 387 0.47 -6.30 -4.06
CA GLN A 387 1.83 -6.38 -3.56
C GLN A 387 2.03 -7.56 -2.62
N GLY A 388 2.88 -8.53 -2.99
CA GLY A 388 3.40 -9.52 -2.04
C GLY A 388 4.40 -8.86 -1.08
N THR A 389 4.21 -9.03 0.23
CA THR A 389 5.06 -8.39 1.25
C THR A 389 6.23 -9.27 1.71
N GLY A 390 6.36 -10.48 1.17
CA GLY A 390 7.49 -11.38 1.40
C GLY A 390 8.81 -10.84 0.83
N ARG A 391 9.90 -11.51 1.13
CA ARG A 391 11.25 -11.17 0.64
C ARG A 391 11.43 -11.54 -0.84
N SER A 392 10.71 -12.57 -1.28
CA SER A 392 10.74 -13.11 -2.63
C SER A 392 9.32 -13.27 -3.17
N ARG A 393 9.17 -13.23 -4.50
CA ARG A 393 7.91 -13.54 -5.17
C ARG A 393 7.36 -14.93 -4.83
N SER A 394 8.22 -15.89 -4.48
CA SER A 394 7.80 -17.23 -4.06
C SER A 394 7.21 -17.30 -2.66
N ASP A 395 7.36 -16.25 -1.86
CA ASP A 395 6.82 -16.22 -0.50
C ASP A 395 5.30 -15.99 -0.49
N THR A 396 4.74 -15.40 -1.56
CA THR A 396 3.31 -15.09 -1.67
C THR A 396 2.76 -15.69 -2.97
N VAL A 397 1.98 -16.75 -2.85
CA VAL A 397 1.48 -17.54 -3.99
C VAL A 397 -0.04 -17.51 -4.04
N ILE A 398 -0.61 -17.08 -5.17
CA ILE A 398 -2.04 -17.20 -5.47
C ILE A 398 -2.19 -18.36 -6.46
N VAL A 399 -2.90 -19.42 -6.07
CA VAL A 399 -2.98 -20.67 -6.80
C VAL A 399 -4.38 -21.22 -6.87
N TYR A 400 -4.72 -21.84 -8.00
CA TYR A 400 -5.93 -22.67 -8.16
C TYR A 400 -5.70 -23.76 -9.22
N ASP A 401 -6.66 -24.68 -9.42
CA ASP A 401 -6.51 -25.90 -10.20
C ASP A 401 -7.61 -26.13 -11.26
N THR A 402 -8.17 -25.08 -11.82
CA THR A 402 -9.29 -25.23 -12.77
C THR A 402 -8.81 -25.28 -14.22
N PRO A 403 -9.09 -26.35 -14.98
CA PRO A 403 -8.87 -26.39 -16.43
C PRO A 403 -10.00 -25.70 -17.21
N ALA A 404 -9.75 -25.40 -18.49
CA ALA A 404 -10.69 -24.73 -19.39
C ALA A 404 -11.95 -25.55 -19.67
N ALA A 405 -11.93 -26.85 -19.48
CA ALA A 405 -13.11 -27.71 -19.57
C ALA A 405 -14.29 -27.21 -18.73
N TYR A 406 -14.02 -26.47 -17.63
CA TYR A 406 -15.02 -25.94 -16.70
C TYR A 406 -15.27 -24.43 -16.85
N GLY A 407 -15.28 -23.90 -18.07
CA GLY A 407 -15.64 -22.50 -18.31
C GLY A 407 -14.72 -21.74 -19.26
N GLY A 408 -13.99 -22.47 -20.11
CA GLY A 408 -13.06 -21.90 -21.09
C GLY A 408 -11.89 -21.16 -20.43
N SER A 409 -11.11 -20.42 -21.21
CA SER A 409 -9.96 -19.64 -20.72
C SER A 409 -10.34 -18.63 -19.63
N THR A 410 -11.56 -18.12 -19.65
CA THR A 410 -12.05 -17.18 -18.61
C THR A 410 -12.34 -17.88 -17.30
N GLY A 411 -12.94 -19.07 -17.37
CA GLY A 411 -13.28 -19.89 -16.20
C GLY A 411 -12.06 -20.58 -15.59
N SER A 412 -11.01 -20.89 -16.36
CA SER A 412 -9.81 -21.55 -15.85
C SER A 412 -8.88 -20.62 -15.11
N ALA A 413 -8.83 -19.35 -15.48
CA ALA A 413 -7.83 -18.43 -14.93
C ALA A 413 -7.89 -18.31 -13.41
N THR A 414 -6.75 -18.56 -12.76
CA THR A 414 -6.59 -18.35 -11.31
C THR A 414 -6.76 -16.88 -10.96
N VAL A 415 -6.11 -16.00 -11.71
CA VAL A 415 -6.27 -14.55 -11.55
C VAL A 415 -6.70 -13.90 -12.86
N ARG A 416 -7.74 -13.05 -12.78
CA ARG A 416 -8.23 -12.26 -13.92
C ARG A 416 -8.14 -10.78 -13.60
N ILE A 417 -7.61 -9.99 -14.53
CA ILE A 417 -7.53 -8.54 -14.42
C ILE A 417 -8.22 -7.90 -15.63
N ALA A 418 -9.40 -7.33 -15.41
CA ALA A 418 -10.14 -6.56 -16.42
C ALA A 418 -10.02 -5.04 -16.21
N ALA A 419 -9.52 -4.62 -15.05
CA ALA A 419 -9.29 -3.21 -14.72
C ALA A 419 -8.06 -2.65 -15.42
N ASN A 420 -8.07 -1.34 -15.67
CA ASN A 420 -6.91 -0.59 -16.13
C ASN A 420 -6.03 -0.18 -14.94
N ASP A 421 -4.76 0.17 -15.22
CA ASP A 421 -3.84 0.75 -14.23
C ASP A 421 -3.61 -0.17 -13.01
N VAL A 422 -3.44 -1.46 -13.27
CA VAL A 422 -3.13 -2.45 -12.24
C VAL A 422 -1.65 -2.83 -12.30
N THR A 423 -1.00 -2.78 -11.14
CA THR A 423 0.37 -3.29 -10.96
C THR A 423 0.36 -4.48 -10.02
N ALA A 424 0.94 -5.60 -10.42
CA ALA A 424 1.23 -6.73 -9.52
C ALA A 424 2.74 -6.83 -9.31
N ARG A 425 3.16 -6.93 -8.05
CA ARG A 425 4.58 -6.94 -7.68
C ARG A 425 4.89 -7.99 -6.63
N ASN A 426 6.02 -8.69 -6.82
CA ASN A 426 6.58 -9.63 -5.85
C ASN A 426 5.59 -10.73 -5.45
N LEU A 427 4.95 -11.38 -6.44
CA LEU A 427 3.90 -12.40 -6.31
C LEU A 427 4.15 -13.57 -7.26
N THR A 428 3.65 -14.74 -6.89
CA THR A 428 3.51 -15.88 -7.78
C THR A 428 2.03 -16.15 -8.07
N PHE A 429 1.70 -16.31 -9.35
CA PHE A 429 0.41 -16.75 -9.84
C PHE A 429 0.57 -18.15 -10.43
N SER A 430 -0.25 -19.09 -10.00
CA SER A 430 -0.14 -20.48 -10.46
C SER A 430 -1.51 -21.06 -10.78
N ASN A 431 -1.55 -21.86 -11.83
CA ASN A 431 -2.59 -22.87 -11.98
C ASN A 431 -1.91 -24.22 -11.86
N ASP A 432 -2.19 -24.95 -10.81
CA ASP A 432 -1.58 -26.24 -10.48
C ASP A 432 -2.42 -27.44 -10.91
N PHE A 433 -3.29 -27.27 -11.93
CA PHE A 433 -4.01 -28.36 -12.57
C PHE A 433 -3.01 -29.40 -13.12
N ASP A 434 -3.18 -30.64 -12.69
CA ASP A 434 -2.38 -31.77 -13.12
C ASP A 434 -2.98 -32.40 -14.39
N GLU A 435 -2.51 -31.99 -15.56
CA GLU A 435 -2.96 -32.52 -16.86
C GLU A 435 -2.59 -33.99 -17.06
N ALA A 436 -1.60 -34.53 -16.34
CA ALA A 436 -1.22 -35.94 -16.40
C ALA A 436 -2.14 -36.85 -15.57
N ALA A 437 -2.81 -36.30 -14.58
CA ALA A 437 -3.70 -37.08 -13.70
C ALA A 437 -5.11 -37.29 -14.27
N VAL A 438 -5.55 -36.44 -15.19
CA VAL A 438 -6.93 -36.43 -15.71
C VAL A 438 -6.94 -36.11 -17.19
N GLU A 439 -7.43 -37.00 -18.04
CA GLU A 439 -7.65 -36.75 -19.46
C GLU A 439 -8.98 -36.01 -19.67
N LEU A 440 -8.91 -34.75 -20.10
CA LEU A 440 -10.06 -33.89 -20.35
C LEU A 440 -9.99 -33.26 -21.76
N ASN A 441 -11.16 -33.02 -22.34
CA ASN A 441 -11.22 -32.12 -23.50
C ASN A 441 -11.24 -30.67 -22.98
N GLY A 442 -10.09 -29.97 -23.08
CA GLY A 442 -9.93 -28.61 -22.56
C GLY A 442 -9.06 -28.55 -21.31
N GLU A 443 -7.82 -29.06 -21.40
CA GLU A 443 -6.84 -29.14 -20.30
C GLU A 443 -6.13 -27.80 -20.06
N GLN A 444 -6.27 -26.80 -20.96
CA GLN A 444 -5.67 -25.48 -20.80
C GLN A 444 -5.98 -24.91 -19.41
N ALA A 445 -4.95 -24.42 -18.70
CA ALA A 445 -5.08 -24.05 -17.29
C ALA A 445 -4.31 -22.73 -16.99
N LEU A 446 -5.05 -21.62 -17.01
CA LEU A 446 -4.44 -20.29 -16.94
C LEU A 446 -4.06 -19.91 -15.51
N ALA A 447 -2.82 -19.52 -15.28
CA ALA A 447 -2.41 -18.83 -14.07
C ALA A 447 -2.92 -17.37 -14.06
N MET A 448 -2.89 -16.72 -15.24
CA MET A 448 -3.26 -15.32 -15.39
C MET A 448 -3.99 -15.04 -16.69
N LYS A 449 -5.08 -14.24 -16.62
CA LYS A 449 -5.72 -13.61 -17.78
C LYS A 449 -5.87 -12.12 -17.56
N THR A 450 -5.42 -11.29 -18.50
CA THR A 450 -5.66 -9.84 -18.50
C THR A 450 -6.54 -9.43 -19.67
N THR A 451 -7.36 -8.38 -19.49
CA THR A 451 -8.09 -7.71 -20.58
C THR A 451 -8.08 -6.18 -20.41
N GLY A 452 -7.57 -5.66 -19.29
CA GLY A 452 -7.40 -4.23 -19.05
C GLY A 452 -6.18 -3.66 -19.76
N ASP A 453 -6.10 -2.33 -19.83
CA ASP A 453 -4.96 -1.57 -20.35
C ASP A 453 -4.04 -1.08 -19.23
N ARG A 454 -2.75 -0.86 -19.55
CA ARG A 454 -1.70 -0.37 -18.64
C ARG A 454 -1.51 -1.27 -17.41
N ILE A 455 -1.36 -2.56 -17.66
CA ILE A 455 -1.06 -3.55 -16.62
C ILE A 455 0.44 -3.77 -16.52
N VAL A 456 0.97 -3.78 -15.29
CA VAL A 456 2.39 -4.01 -15.00
C VAL A 456 2.56 -5.23 -14.09
N PHE A 457 3.42 -6.14 -14.49
CA PHE A 457 3.91 -7.24 -13.67
C PHE A 457 5.42 -7.03 -13.41
N GLU A 458 5.81 -6.93 -12.14
CA GLU A 458 7.18 -6.67 -11.73
C GLU A 458 7.63 -7.67 -10.68
N ASN A 459 8.73 -8.37 -10.95
CA ASN A 459 9.22 -9.44 -10.07
C ASN A 459 8.10 -10.45 -9.72
N THR A 460 7.40 -10.95 -10.76
CA THR A 460 6.32 -11.92 -10.62
C THR A 460 6.72 -13.28 -11.19
N ALA A 461 5.99 -14.33 -10.79
CA ALA A 461 6.06 -15.63 -11.46
C ALA A 461 4.68 -16.06 -11.96
N PHE A 462 4.65 -16.70 -13.14
CA PHE A 462 3.48 -17.34 -13.72
C PHE A 462 3.80 -18.80 -13.93
N LEU A 463 3.12 -19.69 -13.21
CA LEU A 463 3.38 -21.12 -13.18
C LEU A 463 2.17 -21.88 -13.71
N GLY A 464 2.40 -22.71 -14.69
CA GLY A 464 1.40 -23.56 -15.34
C GLY A 464 2.02 -24.42 -16.43
N ASN A 465 1.18 -25.07 -17.23
CA ASN A 465 1.56 -25.89 -18.37
C ASN A 465 1.02 -25.24 -19.67
N GLN A 466 -0.04 -25.81 -20.28
CA GLN A 466 -0.67 -25.21 -21.44
C GLN A 466 -1.44 -23.93 -21.08
N ASP A 467 -1.25 -22.84 -21.85
CA ASP A 467 -2.01 -21.59 -21.73
C ASP A 467 -1.74 -20.77 -20.42
N THR A 468 -0.55 -20.82 -19.85
CA THR A 468 -0.24 -20.21 -18.53
C THR A 468 -0.59 -18.72 -18.41
N LEU A 469 -0.18 -17.90 -19.38
CA LEU A 469 -0.33 -16.43 -19.35
C LEU A 469 -1.08 -15.93 -20.59
N MET A 470 -2.32 -15.51 -20.41
CA MET A 470 -3.10 -14.83 -21.44
C MET A 470 -3.07 -13.32 -21.24
N THR A 471 -2.42 -12.60 -22.12
CA THR A 471 -2.53 -11.14 -22.22
C THR A 471 -3.45 -10.78 -23.37
N ASP A 472 -4.67 -10.35 -23.05
CA ASP A 472 -5.75 -10.17 -24.01
C ASP A 472 -6.28 -8.72 -24.02
N SER A 473 -7.20 -8.44 -24.91
CA SER A 473 -7.98 -7.20 -24.97
C SER A 473 -9.48 -7.52 -24.95
N PRO A 474 -10.34 -6.55 -24.58
CA PRO A 474 -11.79 -6.79 -24.55
C PRO A 474 -12.38 -7.15 -25.91
N LYS A 475 -11.79 -6.62 -27.00
CA LYS A 475 -12.14 -6.87 -28.39
C LYS A 475 -10.87 -6.87 -29.24
N LEU A 476 -10.96 -7.42 -30.46
CA LEU A 476 -9.83 -7.50 -31.38
C LEU A 476 -9.23 -6.10 -31.72
N ASP A 477 -10.08 -5.12 -31.97
CA ASP A 477 -9.73 -3.76 -32.37
C ASP A 477 -9.42 -2.81 -31.21
N VAL A 478 -9.42 -3.31 -29.97
CA VAL A 478 -9.06 -2.55 -28.76
C VAL A 478 -7.63 -2.90 -28.36
N ILE A 479 -6.78 -1.89 -28.26
CA ILE A 479 -5.39 -2.07 -27.83
C ILE A 479 -5.34 -2.03 -26.30
N SER A 480 -4.93 -3.14 -25.69
CA SER A 480 -4.55 -3.23 -24.28
C SER A 480 -3.03 -3.41 -24.19
N ARG A 481 -2.39 -2.75 -23.23
CA ARG A 481 -0.92 -2.80 -23.06
C ARG A 481 -0.56 -3.46 -21.74
N VAL A 482 0.38 -4.40 -21.82
CA VAL A 482 0.89 -5.17 -20.68
C VAL A 482 2.41 -5.11 -20.65
N TYR A 483 2.99 -4.80 -19.51
CA TYR A 483 4.41 -4.79 -19.26
C TYR A 483 4.81 -5.78 -18.20
N VAL A 484 5.61 -6.78 -18.56
CA VAL A 484 6.14 -7.81 -17.66
C VAL A 484 7.64 -7.62 -17.56
N ARG A 485 8.17 -7.39 -16.36
CA ARG A 485 9.62 -7.22 -16.17
C ARG A 485 10.17 -7.97 -14.98
N ASP A 486 11.44 -8.35 -15.07
CA ASP A 486 12.18 -9.01 -13.99
C ASP A 486 11.45 -10.26 -13.46
N SER A 487 10.71 -10.96 -14.34
CA SER A 487 9.71 -11.97 -13.98
C SER A 487 10.09 -13.36 -14.47
N TYR A 488 9.32 -14.36 -14.05
CA TYR A 488 9.48 -15.75 -14.44
C TYR A 488 8.16 -16.27 -15.02
N ILE A 489 8.22 -16.93 -16.18
CA ILE A 489 7.05 -17.50 -16.86
C ILE A 489 7.41 -18.93 -17.25
N GLU A 490 6.58 -19.92 -16.88
CA GLU A 490 6.77 -21.29 -17.33
C GLU A 490 5.50 -21.88 -17.95
N GLY A 491 5.70 -22.82 -18.84
CA GLY A 491 4.65 -23.58 -19.50
C GLY A 491 5.21 -24.40 -20.67
N ASP A 492 4.34 -25.05 -21.40
CA ASP A 492 4.71 -25.91 -22.52
C ASP A 492 4.01 -25.53 -23.85
N VAL A 493 2.69 -25.51 -23.92
CA VAL A 493 1.95 -25.23 -25.17
C VAL A 493 1.26 -23.87 -25.07
N ASP A 494 1.57 -22.97 -26.04
CA ASP A 494 0.95 -21.65 -26.17
C ASP A 494 0.91 -20.84 -24.86
N PHE A 495 1.93 -21.03 -24.03
CA PHE A 495 1.86 -20.57 -22.64
C PHE A 495 2.02 -19.05 -22.45
N ILE A 496 2.32 -18.31 -23.53
CA ILE A 496 2.25 -16.84 -23.61
C ILE A 496 1.39 -16.50 -24.83
N TYR A 497 0.14 -16.09 -24.62
CA TYR A 497 -0.77 -15.90 -25.73
C TYR A 497 -1.77 -14.75 -25.54
N GLY A 498 -2.50 -14.37 -26.59
CA GLY A 498 -3.52 -13.34 -26.57
C GLY A 498 -3.31 -12.22 -27.59
N ARG A 499 -4.11 -11.14 -27.44
CA ARG A 499 -4.24 -10.02 -28.39
C ARG A 499 -3.53 -8.75 -27.96
N ALA A 500 -3.21 -8.63 -26.66
CA ALA A 500 -2.65 -7.40 -26.12
C ALA A 500 -1.28 -7.07 -26.71
N THR A 501 -0.94 -5.78 -26.74
CA THR A 501 0.44 -5.34 -26.90
C THR A 501 1.18 -5.68 -25.60
N THR A 502 2.12 -6.63 -25.66
CA THR A 502 2.79 -7.17 -24.48
C THR A 502 4.30 -7.06 -24.61
N VAL A 503 4.94 -6.42 -23.65
CA VAL A 503 6.40 -6.39 -23.53
C VAL A 503 6.83 -7.27 -22.35
N ILE A 504 7.71 -8.25 -22.63
CA ILE A 504 8.36 -9.09 -21.62
C ILE A 504 9.85 -8.76 -21.64
N GLU A 505 10.32 -8.15 -20.54
CA GLU A 505 11.67 -7.62 -20.46
C GLU A 505 12.45 -8.17 -19.25
N ARG A 506 13.74 -8.48 -19.44
CA ARG A 506 14.65 -8.98 -18.39
C ARG A 506 14.06 -10.14 -17.59
N SER A 507 13.37 -11.04 -18.29
CA SER A 507 12.62 -12.12 -17.67
C SER A 507 13.18 -13.49 -18.06
N VAL A 508 12.88 -14.50 -17.24
CA VAL A 508 13.20 -15.90 -17.55
C VAL A 508 11.92 -16.58 -18.03
N ILE A 509 11.99 -17.17 -19.21
CA ILE A 509 10.90 -17.93 -19.83
C ILE A 509 11.33 -19.39 -19.85
N ARG A 510 10.66 -20.25 -19.09
CA ARG A 510 10.94 -21.68 -19.02
C ARG A 510 9.97 -22.48 -19.86
N ALA A 511 10.47 -23.07 -20.92
CA ALA A 511 9.74 -24.00 -21.77
C ALA A 511 9.88 -25.42 -21.19
N LEU A 512 8.77 -25.95 -20.67
CA LEU A 512 8.72 -27.24 -19.97
C LEU A 512 8.72 -28.41 -20.94
N SER A 513 9.51 -29.45 -20.65
CA SER A 513 9.53 -30.66 -21.47
C SER A 513 8.28 -31.50 -21.24
N ARG A 514 7.65 -31.94 -22.30
CA ARG A 514 6.57 -32.96 -22.30
C ARG A 514 7.09 -34.36 -22.60
N GLY A 515 8.41 -34.57 -22.57
CA GLY A 515 9.05 -35.86 -22.86
C GLY A 515 9.11 -36.21 -24.32
N SER A 516 8.72 -35.32 -25.24
CA SER A 516 8.80 -35.54 -26.68
C SER A 516 10.22 -35.31 -27.21
N ALA A 517 10.66 -36.20 -28.10
CA ALA A 517 11.96 -36.03 -28.79
C ALA A 517 11.94 -34.92 -29.85
N THR A 518 10.77 -34.55 -30.38
CA THR A 518 10.65 -33.71 -31.57
C THR A 518 9.74 -32.50 -31.43
N ASN A 519 8.77 -32.52 -30.52
CA ASN A 519 7.87 -31.38 -30.29
C ASN A 519 7.34 -31.36 -28.83
N ASN A 520 7.86 -30.45 -28.04
CA ASN A 520 7.44 -30.23 -26.65
C ASN A 520 6.48 -29.04 -26.49
N GLY A 521 6.32 -28.20 -27.52
CA GLY A 521 5.36 -27.12 -27.43
C GLY A 521 5.74 -25.83 -28.16
N TYR A 522 5.09 -24.75 -27.76
CA TYR A 522 5.16 -23.43 -28.39
C TYR A 522 5.19 -22.36 -27.30
N ILE A 523 6.18 -21.46 -27.34
CA ILE A 523 6.31 -20.39 -26.35
C ILE A 523 5.18 -19.39 -26.51
N THR A 524 4.91 -18.94 -27.77
CA THR A 524 3.93 -17.87 -28.02
C THR A 524 2.83 -18.31 -28.98
N ALA A 525 1.60 -17.78 -28.74
CA ALA A 525 0.49 -17.86 -29.67
C ALA A 525 -0.24 -16.51 -29.71
N ALA A 526 0.38 -15.53 -30.37
CA ALA A 526 -0.20 -14.19 -30.47
C ALA A 526 -1.37 -14.14 -31.46
N SER A 527 -2.29 -13.20 -31.24
CA SER A 527 -3.47 -12.97 -32.08
C SER A 527 -3.70 -11.45 -32.27
N THR A 528 -2.65 -10.76 -32.66
CA THR A 528 -2.62 -9.30 -32.74
C THR A 528 -3.52 -8.80 -33.86
N TRP A 529 -4.32 -7.76 -33.59
CA TRP A 529 -5.11 -7.08 -34.63
C TRP A 529 -4.23 -6.54 -35.75
N THR A 530 -4.64 -6.71 -37.04
CA THR A 530 -3.87 -6.23 -38.22
C THR A 530 -3.61 -4.73 -38.18
N GLY A 531 -4.52 -3.94 -37.61
CA GLY A 531 -4.38 -2.49 -37.44
C GLY A 531 -3.44 -2.06 -36.31
N ASN A 532 -2.97 -3.01 -35.47
CA ASN A 532 -2.00 -2.75 -34.43
C ASN A 532 -0.60 -3.22 -34.87
N PRO A 533 0.39 -2.32 -35.00
CA PRO A 533 1.75 -2.73 -35.39
C PRO A 533 2.47 -3.54 -34.30
N TYR A 534 2.02 -3.48 -33.05
CA TYR A 534 2.70 -4.01 -31.87
C TYR A 534 1.90 -5.13 -31.19
N GLY A 535 2.41 -6.34 -31.22
CA GLY A 535 1.91 -7.51 -30.49
C GLY A 535 2.81 -7.85 -29.30
N PHE A 536 3.60 -8.93 -29.43
CA PHE A 536 4.51 -9.37 -28.37
C PHE A 536 5.96 -8.96 -28.66
N LEU A 537 6.60 -8.33 -27.68
CA LEU A 537 8.04 -8.07 -27.65
C LEU A 537 8.66 -8.80 -26.46
N ILE A 538 9.47 -9.81 -26.73
CA ILE A 538 10.33 -10.48 -25.75
C ILE A 538 11.74 -9.89 -25.90
N THR A 539 12.25 -9.18 -24.88
CA THR A 539 13.53 -8.49 -25.02
C THR A 539 14.41 -8.59 -23.78
N ARG A 540 15.73 -8.62 -24.00
CA ARG A 540 16.74 -8.70 -22.92
C ARG A 540 16.44 -9.84 -21.93
N SER A 541 15.84 -10.90 -22.42
CA SER A 541 15.32 -12.01 -21.63
C SER A 541 16.10 -13.29 -21.94
N LYS A 542 15.79 -14.35 -21.21
CA LYS A 542 16.40 -15.65 -21.39
C LYS A 542 15.33 -16.73 -21.46
N VAL A 543 15.34 -17.51 -22.53
CA VAL A 543 14.60 -18.77 -22.60
C VAL A 543 15.47 -19.89 -22.04
N VAL A 544 14.89 -20.73 -21.20
CA VAL A 544 15.52 -21.94 -20.64
C VAL A 544 14.61 -23.15 -20.87
N SER A 545 15.18 -24.32 -21.06
CA SER A 545 14.40 -25.56 -21.24
C SER A 545 15.25 -26.77 -20.88
N ASP A 546 14.62 -27.80 -20.37
CA ASP A 546 15.15 -29.15 -20.18
C ASP A 546 14.69 -30.13 -21.28
N ALA A 547 13.98 -29.64 -22.30
CA ALA A 547 13.59 -30.40 -23.45
C ALA A 547 14.79 -30.70 -24.37
N PRO A 548 14.75 -31.80 -25.17
CA PRO A 548 15.79 -32.11 -26.15
C PRO A 548 16.07 -30.97 -27.13
N ALA A 549 17.27 -30.96 -27.68
CA ALA A 549 17.61 -30.01 -28.74
C ALA A 549 16.65 -30.13 -29.94
N ASP A 550 16.34 -28.99 -30.61
CA ASP A 550 15.47 -28.92 -31.79
C ASP A 550 14.04 -29.49 -31.56
N SER A 551 13.47 -29.24 -30.39
CA SER A 551 12.17 -29.81 -29.99
C SER A 551 11.13 -28.81 -29.52
N PHE A 552 11.41 -27.48 -29.55
CA PHE A 552 10.50 -26.45 -29.10
C PHE A 552 10.37 -25.31 -30.11
N HIS A 553 9.14 -24.83 -30.35
CA HIS A 553 8.90 -23.69 -31.23
C HIS A 553 8.93 -22.37 -30.49
N LEU A 554 9.37 -21.28 -31.12
CA LEU A 554 9.18 -19.90 -30.58
C LEU A 554 7.71 -19.49 -30.61
N GLY A 555 6.95 -19.94 -31.61
CA GLY A 555 5.54 -19.67 -31.64
C GLY A 555 4.79 -20.05 -32.91
N ARG A 556 3.49 -19.74 -32.86
CA ARG A 556 2.55 -19.97 -33.98
C ARG A 556 1.44 -18.91 -33.99
N PRO A 557 0.81 -18.58 -35.14
CA PRO A 557 -0.23 -17.57 -35.23
C PRO A 557 -1.58 -18.12 -34.72
N TRP A 558 -2.16 -17.45 -33.71
CA TRP A 558 -3.48 -17.81 -33.21
C TRP A 558 -4.57 -16.92 -33.84
N HIS A 559 -5.54 -17.55 -34.50
CA HIS A 559 -6.72 -16.90 -35.07
C HIS A 559 -7.97 -17.37 -34.32
N PRO A 560 -8.34 -16.76 -33.17
CA PRO A 560 -9.47 -17.21 -32.38
C PRO A 560 -10.76 -17.19 -33.20
N GLY A 561 -11.45 -18.35 -33.28
CA GLY A 561 -12.66 -18.50 -34.08
C GLY A 561 -12.46 -18.37 -35.60
N GLY A 562 -11.20 -18.45 -36.09
CA GLY A 562 -10.89 -18.27 -37.49
C GLY A 562 -10.86 -16.79 -37.94
N GLU A 563 -10.75 -15.84 -37.02
CA GLU A 563 -10.74 -14.39 -37.29
C GLU A 563 -9.55 -13.98 -38.22
N PRO A 564 -9.80 -13.54 -39.45
CA PRO A 564 -8.74 -13.27 -40.42
C PRO A 564 -7.93 -11.99 -40.07
N ASN A 565 -8.50 -11.07 -39.33
CA ASN A 565 -7.83 -9.83 -38.91
C ASN A 565 -6.97 -10.00 -37.65
N ALA A 566 -6.90 -11.19 -37.07
CA ALA A 566 -6.05 -11.52 -35.94
C ALA A 566 -4.69 -12.02 -36.46
N VAL A 567 -3.82 -11.13 -36.94
CA VAL A 567 -2.51 -11.46 -37.55
C VAL A 567 -1.40 -11.31 -36.51
N ALA A 568 -0.89 -12.42 -36.02
CA ALA A 568 0.12 -12.47 -34.96
C ALA A 568 1.33 -11.55 -35.28
N GLN A 569 1.75 -10.77 -34.29
CA GLN A 569 3.03 -10.06 -34.29
C GLN A 569 3.84 -10.48 -33.07
N VAL A 570 5.02 -11.07 -33.27
CA VAL A 570 5.93 -11.48 -32.19
C VAL A 570 7.35 -11.14 -32.59
N LEU A 571 8.08 -10.48 -31.69
CA LEU A 571 9.50 -10.19 -31.87
C LEU A 571 10.29 -10.70 -30.65
N PHE A 572 11.22 -11.62 -30.88
CA PHE A 572 12.29 -11.94 -29.95
C PHE A 572 13.50 -11.05 -30.24
N ARG A 573 13.87 -10.21 -29.27
CA ARG A 573 14.93 -9.20 -29.43
C ARG A 573 15.95 -9.30 -28.31
N ASP A 574 17.25 -9.30 -28.61
CA ASP A 574 18.31 -9.32 -27.60
C ASP A 574 18.09 -10.43 -26.53
N THR A 575 17.64 -11.61 -26.95
CA THR A 575 17.16 -12.68 -26.04
C THR A 575 18.00 -13.95 -26.26
N GLU A 576 18.37 -14.60 -25.14
CA GLU A 576 19.11 -15.88 -25.15
C GLU A 576 18.15 -17.04 -25.43
N LEU A 577 18.50 -17.91 -26.40
CA LEU A 577 17.72 -19.07 -26.82
C LEU A 577 18.51 -20.38 -26.58
N PRO A 578 17.92 -21.37 -25.87
CA PRO A 578 18.57 -22.65 -25.62
C PRO A 578 18.55 -23.57 -26.84
N ALA A 579 19.36 -24.62 -26.82
CA ALA A 579 19.42 -25.62 -27.90
C ALA A 579 18.07 -26.31 -28.16
N ALA A 580 17.15 -26.30 -27.24
CA ALA A 580 15.81 -26.84 -27.41
C ALA A 580 15.00 -26.14 -28.52
N ILE A 581 15.33 -24.87 -28.87
CA ILE A 581 14.62 -24.13 -29.91
C ILE A 581 14.97 -24.70 -31.28
N LYS A 582 13.94 -24.97 -32.07
CA LYS A 582 14.04 -25.55 -33.43
C LYS A 582 14.78 -24.64 -34.40
N ALA A 583 15.44 -25.28 -35.39
CA ALA A 583 16.01 -24.58 -36.55
C ALA A 583 14.93 -23.84 -37.36
N SER A 584 13.72 -24.41 -37.47
CA SER A 584 12.50 -23.75 -37.98
C SER A 584 11.55 -23.49 -36.84
N PRO A 585 11.69 -22.36 -36.11
CA PRO A 585 11.03 -22.17 -34.82
C PRO A 585 9.58 -21.67 -34.90
N TRP A 586 9.10 -21.35 -36.09
CA TRP A 586 7.74 -20.90 -36.34
C TRP A 586 6.95 -21.99 -37.08
N THR A 587 5.69 -22.16 -36.78
CA THR A 587 4.84 -23.17 -37.38
C THR A 587 3.41 -22.68 -37.57
N ASP A 588 2.70 -23.33 -38.51
CA ASP A 588 1.29 -23.03 -38.80
C ASP A 588 0.37 -23.43 -37.66
N MET A 589 -0.78 -22.77 -37.57
CA MET A 589 -1.82 -23.11 -36.61
C MET A 589 -3.22 -23.10 -37.25
N SER A 590 -3.96 -24.21 -37.13
CA SER A 590 -5.35 -24.32 -37.59
C SER A 590 -5.60 -23.88 -39.04
N GLY A 591 -4.65 -24.14 -39.93
CA GLY A 591 -4.74 -23.79 -41.35
C GLY A 591 -4.25 -22.37 -41.70
N PHE A 592 -3.79 -21.59 -40.71
CA PHE A 592 -3.19 -20.28 -40.92
C PHE A 592 -1.66 -20.42 -41.00
N PRO A 593 -1.02 -20.06 -42.14
CA PRO A 593 0.42 -20.17 -42.30
C PRO A 593 1.15 -19.14 -41.43
N TRP A 594 2.23 -19.57 -40.77
CA TRP A 594 3.05 -18.66 -39.99
C TRP A 594 3.73 -17.56 -40.85
N ARG A 595 3.93 -17.83 -42.13
CA ARG A 595 4.54 -16.88 -43.08
C ARG A 595 3.63 -15.69 -43.40
N ASP A 596 2.33 -15.78 -43.14
CA ASP A 596 1.38 -14.69 -43.30
C ASP A 596 1.31 -13.82 -42.03
N ALA A 597 1.99 -14.24 -40.97
CA ALA A 597 2.08 -13.49 -39.70
C ALA A 597 3.37 -12.63 -39.64
N ARG A 598 3.42 -11.72 -38.68
CA ARG A 598 4.52 -10.78 -38.45
C ARG A 598 5.46 -11.31 -37.34
N LEU A 599 6.10 -12.46 -37.62
CA LEU A 599 6.96 -13.17 -36.69
C LEU A 599 8.43 -12.90 -37.06
N ALA A 600 9.24 -12.45 -36.11
CA ALA A 600 10.63 -12.08 -36.40
C ALA A 600 11.55 -12.21 -35.16
N GLU A 601 12.83 -12.15 -35.45
CA GLU A 601 13.90 -12.09 -34.47
C GLU A 601 14.84 -10.91 -34.74
N TYR A 602 15.48 -10.39 -33.68
CA TYR A 602 16.54 -9.40 -33.83
C TYR A 602 17.59 -9.60 -32.73
N ARG A 603 18.82 -9.89 -33.13
CA ARG A 603 19.96 -10.10 -32.24
C ARG A 603 19.70 -11.14 -31.15
N THR A 604 18.92 -12.17 -31.43
CA THR A 604 18.85 -13.36 -30.60
C THR A 604 20.20 -14.08 -30.57
N TYR A 605 20.54 -14.71 -29.49
CA TYR A 605 21.81 -15.38 -29.30
C TYR A 605 21.68 -16.68 -28.49
N GLY A 606 22.74 -17.47 -28.45
CA GLY A 606 22.76 -18.78 -27.79
C GLY A 606 22.63 -19.95 -28.78
N PRO A 607 22.69 -21.19 -28.27
CA PRO A 607 22.75 -22.38 -29.15
C PRO A 607 21.51 -22.62 -29.99
N GLY A 608 20.34 -22.08 -29.58
CA GLY A 608 19.08 -22.16 -30.31
C GLY A 608 18.81 -20.98 -31.25
N ALA A 609 19.78 -20.07 -31.48
CA ALA A 609 19.60 -18.85 -32.26
C ALA A 609 20.28 -18.88 -33.64
N GLN A 610 20.53 -20.08 -34.21
CA GLN A 610 21.14 -20.17 -35.53
C GLN A 610 20.18 -19.66 -36.60
N VAL A 611 20.60 -18.64 -37.36
CA VAL A 611 19.79 -18.05 -38.43
C VAL A 611 19.62 -19.03 -39.59
N THR A 612 18.40 -19.28 -39.99
CA THR A 612 18.02 -20.12 -41.15
C THR A 612 17.02 -19.36 -42.03
N ALA A 613 16.65 -19.93 -43.17
CA ALA A 613 15.64 -19.35 -44.07
C ALA A 613 14.24 -19.27 -43.46
N ASP A 614 13.97 -20.06 -42.42
CA ASP A 614 12.69 -20.10 -41.67
C ASP A 614 12.70 -19.21 -40.41
N ARG A 615 13.69 -18.31 -40.31
CA ARG A 615 13.86 -17.39 -39.17
C ARG A 615 13.95 -15.94 -39.65
N PRO A 616 12.84 -15.24 -39.89
CA PRO A 616 12.83 -13.84 -40.29
C PRO A 616 13.61 -12.96 -39.30
N GLN A 617 14.59 -12.22 -39.84
CA GLN A 617 15.42 -11.29 -39.06
C GLN A 617 15.06 -9.86 -39.41
N LEU A 618 14.84 -8.99 -38.42
CA LEU A 618 14.70 -7.56 -38.68
C LEU A 618 16.05 -6.95 -39.07
N SER A 619 16.00 -5.97 -39.94
CA SER A 619 17.15 -5.07 -40.18
C SER A 619 17.37 -4.16 -38.97
N ALA A 620 18.53 -3.51 -38.85
CA ALA A 620 18.78 -2.53 -37.80
C ALA A 620 17.83 -1.32 -37.90
N ASP A 621 17.50 -0.90 -39.09
CA ASP A 621 16.61 0.23 -39.35
C ASP A 621 15.15 -0.12 -38.96
N ASP A 622 14.67 -1.30 -39.35
CA ASP A 622 13.34 -1.77 -38.94
C ASP A 622 13.26 -1.91 -37.41
N ALA A 623 14.28 -2.53 -36.81
CA ALA A 623 14.34 -2.77 -35.37
C ALA A 623 14.37 -1.47 -34.54
N ALA A 624 14.75 -0.32 -35.11
CA ALA A 624 14.72 0.97 -34.44
C ALA A 624 13.31 1.41 -34.03
N SER A 625 12.27 0.92 -34.74
CA SER A 625 10.84 1.22 -34.46
C SER A 625 10.16 0.16 -33.59
N PHE A 626 10.89 -0.81 -33.02
CA PHE A 626 10.36 -1.88 -32.18
C PHE A 626 11.04 -1.87 -30.81
N THR A 627 11.03 -0.72 -30.14
CA THR A 627 11.56 -0.56 -28.78
C THR A 627 10.47 -0.77 -27.73
N VAL A 628 10.86 -0.96 -26.46
CA VAL A 628 9.92 -1.01 -25.32
C VAL A 628 9.03 0.24 -25.30
N ALA A 629 9.62 1.40 -25.62
CA ALA A 629 8.89 2.67 -25.67
C ALA A 629 7.83 2.68 -26.78
N ASP A 630 8.15 2.18 -27.97
CA ASP A 630 7.21 2.18 -29.10
C ASP A 630 6.00 1.28 -28.83
N TYR A 631 6.22 0.10 -28.22
CA TYR A 631 5.13 -0.79 -27.83
C TYR A 631 4.20 -0.20 -26.77
N LEU A 632 4.75 0.51 -25.76
CA LEU A 632 4.00 0.88 -24.58
C LEU A 632 3.45 2.31 -24.61
N ARG A 633 4.06 3.21 -25.36
CA ARG A 633 3.73 4.63 -25.34
C ARG A 633 2.26 4.92 -25.64
N GLY A 634 1.65 4.22 -26.61
CA GLY A 634 0.29 4.50 -27.05
C GLY A 634 0.08 5.95 -27.48
N THR A 635 -1.11 6.49 -27.22
CA THR A 635 -1.47 7.90 -27.42
C THR A 635 -1.39 8.75 -26.15
N ASP A 636 -1.10 8.12 -25.03
CA ASP A 636 -1.08 8.69 -23.66
C ASP A 636 0.32 8.73 -23.04
N ASP A 637 1.36 8.46 -23.84
CA ASP A 637 2.77 8.46 -23.45
C ASP A 637 3.08 7.56 -22.24
N TRP A 638 2.36 6.43 -22.08
CA TRP A 638 2.55 5.51 -20.99
C TRP A 638 3.95 4.89 -20.97
N ALA A 639 4.71 5.17 -19.91
CA ALA A 639 6.11 4.80 -19.77
C ALA A 639 6.42 4.11 -18.42
N PRO A 640 5.89 2.88 -18.17
CA PRO A 640 6.07 2.20 -16.90
C PRO A 640 7.53 1.82 -16.61
N TYR A 641 8.36 1.72 -17.64
CA TYR A 641 9.80 1.44 -17.55
C TYR A 641 10.62 2.63 -17.02
N ALA A 642 10.10 3.85 -17.06
CA ALA A 642 10.79 5.05 -16.59
C ALA A 642 10.70 5.26 -15.06
N ARG A 643 9.88 4.51 -14.36
CA ARG A 643 9.78 4.57 -12.90
C ARG A 643 10.92 3.75 -12.29
N ARG A 644 11.79 4.43 -11.57
CA ARG A 644 12.88 3.85 -10.77
C ARG A 644 12.41 3.48 -9.38
#